data_53bc5d80fff840ed1963ae9d0c17c52d
#
_entry.id   53bc5d80fff840ed1963ae9d0c17c52d
#
_cell.length_a   1.000
_cell.length_b   1.000
_cell.length_c   1.000
_cell.angle_alpha   90.00
_cell.angle_beta   90.00
_cell.angle_gamma   90.00
#
_symmetry.space_group_name_H-M   'P 1'
#
loop_
_entity.id
_entity.type
_entity.pdbx_description
1 polymer ?
#
loop_
_entity_poly.entity_id
_entity_poly.type
_entity_poly.pdbx_seq_one_letter_code
_entity_poly.pdbx_strand_id
1 'polypeptide(L)'
;MKEFPKNYNFIESEKKWQKIWQEKQIYAYDENIAKDETFVVDTPPPTVSGQLHIGHVYSYTQTDFIVRSQRMMGNNIFYPMGFDDNGLPTERLVEKQRQVKASNMGREEFINICNEVVAHEEEKFRSLFNHIALSVDWSLEYQTINPLSRKISQMSFLDLVQKGEVYRNNQPILWDPVDGTALAQADIKDKEKASFMNYITFKTEANDEFTIVTTRPELLPACVAVFYHPDDKRYQHLAGKFAVTPLFNVKVPLLADPLVQQDKGTGLVMCCTFGDQTDIIWWKTHNLPLNTIITKKGTIDFPHEIGIDGLKIQEARAKIIDILKEQELLVKQEEITQTVKCAERSGAPLEVLTVPQWFVKTISHKDELLKRANELNWHPKNMKIRLENWINAISWDWCISRQRYFGVPFPVWYSKRIGEEGKILYADISQLPVDPLKDLPAGYSKDEVEPDLDVMDTWATSSVSPQLSTWGISDEFAINKDKHDKLFPMDLRPQAHEIIRTWAFYTILKAHLHQNTLPWKNIMVSGWCLAEDRSKMSKSKGNVLVPEKLLEQYGSDVIRYWSANSRLGADTAYSEDVMKNGKRLVNKLWNAAKFVSQHFDKLSAEDKKANLIDVKEKITHEFDQWVINKLVELVNNATSELQNYEYANAMHLTEKFFWSVFCDNYLEISKTRAYDEENKNPNGQYSSILTLYHVMKTLLKLFAPFMPHITEELYQILYSDNSIHIKGNWINYGNLNYKIDATQPEGLLEILDHVRKFKAEKNLSIKAEVQLLEVSGIELSEELTLDLKNVTSAKEVKFKPTNDEIKVNILT
;
A
#
# COMPACT_ATOMS: atom_id res chain seq x y z
N MET A 1 5.52 10.01 -43.58
CA MET A 1 5.33 9.33 -42.27
C MET A 1 6.50 8.40 -41.99
N LYS A 2 6.87 8.19 -40.70
CA LYS A 2 7.79 7.12 -40.31
C LYS A 2 7.16 5.77 -40.73
N GLU A 3 7.99 4.84 -41.25
CA GLU A 3 7.50 3.51 -41.63
C GLU A 3 6.87 2.81 -40.40
N PHE A 4 5.63 2.31 -40.55
CA PHE A 4 4.91 1.68 -39.45
C PHE A 4 5.33 0.21 -39.35
N PRO A 5 6.00 -0.24 -38.25
CA PRO A 5 6.43 -1.63 -38.13
C PRO A 5 5.28 -2.63 -38.23
N LYS A 6 5.57 -3.83 -38.73
CA LYS A 6 4.56 -4.87 -38.90
C LYS A 6 3.88 -5.25 -37.59
N ASN A 7 4.68 -5.42 -36.53
CA ASN A 7 4.25 -5.82 -35.20
C ASN A 7 4.87 -4.90 -34.15
N TYR A 8 4.20 -4.75 -33.03
CA TYR A 8 4.73 -4.06 -31.85
C TYR A 8 5.76 -4.93 -31.14
N ASN A 9 6.97 -4.39 -30.92
CA ASN A 9 8.01 -5.01 -30.11
C ASN A 9 8.09 -4.30 -28.76
N PHE A 10 7.42 -4.86 -27.73
CA PHE A 10 7.38 -4.24 -26.41
C PHE A 10 8.76 -4.16 -25.76
N ILE A 11 9.65 -5.16 -25.96
CA ILE A 11 10.98 -5.19 -25.33
C ILE A 11 11.83 -4.00 -25.78
N GLU A 12 11.85 -3.72 -27.08
CA GLU A 12 12.58 -2.60 -27.64
C GLU A 12 11.92 -1.27 -27.28
N SER A 13 10.61 -1.20 -27.34
CA SER A 13 9.84 0.00 -27.04
C SER A 13 10.00 0.43 -25.57
N GLU A 14 9.90 -0.50 -24.63
CA GLU A 14 10.08 -0.22 -23.20
C GLU A 14 11.46 0.33 -22.90
N LYS A 15 12.53 -0.33 -23.37
CA LYS A 15 13.91 0.15 -23.19
C LYS A 15 14.15 1.54 -23.81
N LYS A 16 13.61 1.75 -25.00
CA LYS A 16 13.71 3.02 -25.71
C LYS A 16 13.07 4.16 -24.93
N TRP A 17 11.82 3.96 -24.49
CA TRP A 17 11.06 5.04 -23.85
C TRP A 17 11.52 5.32 -22.43
N GLN A 18 11.86 4.33 -21.65
CA GLN A 18 12.45 4.52 -20.32
C GLN A 18 13.72 5.39 -20.41
N LYS A 19 14.60 5.10 -21.35
CA LYS A 19 15.81 5.89 -21.57
C LYS A 19 15.50 7.34 -21.98
N ILE A 20 14.58 7.53 -22.94
CA ILE A 20 14.20 8.87 -23.42
C ILE A 20 13.53 9.68 -22.32
N TRP A 21 12.62 9.08 -21.53
CA TRP A 21 11.95 9.75 -20.43
C TRP A 21 12.92 10.21 -19.35
N GLN A 22 13.91 9.38 -19.04
CA GLN A 22 14.96 9.72 -18.09
C GLN A 22 15.88 10.84 -18.64
N GLU A 23 16.35 10.74 -19.88
CA GLU A 23 17.21 11.76 -20.50
C GLU A 23 16.51 13.12 -20.63
N LYS A 24 15.22 13.12 -20.95
CA LYS A 24 14.41 14.33 -21.07
C LYS A 24 13.81 14.81 -19.74
N GLN A 25 14.00 14.07 -18.66
CA GLN A 25 13.47 14.38 -17.32
C GLN A 25 11.98 14.73 -17.34
N ILE A 26 11.17 13.97 -18.09
CA ILE A 26 9.74 14.31 -18.30
C ILE A 26 8.89 14.24 -17.03
N TYR A 27 9.41 13.63 -15.97
CA TYR A 27 8.74 13.48 -14.68
C TYR A 27 9.30 14.40 -13.60
N ALA A 28 10.27 15.27 -13.94
CA ALA A 28 10.89 16.16 -12.98
C ALA A 28 9.87 17.14 -12.37
N TYR A 29 10.00 17.33 -11.08
CA TYR A 29 9.28 18.34 -10.32
C TYR A 29 9.89 19.72 -10.55
N ASP A 30 9.05 20.71 -10.86
CA ASP A 30 9.49 22.11 -10.97
C ASP A 30 9.21 22.85 -9.64
N GLU A 31 10.27 23.21 -8.94
CA GLU A 31 10.18 23.91 -7.66
C GLU A 31 9.64 25.35 -7.77
N ASN A 32 9.64 25.95 -8.97
CA ASN A 32 9.16 27.32 -9.19
C ASN A 32 7.64 27.42 -9.34
N ILE A 33 6.95 26.29 -9.58
CA ILE A 33 5.49 26.24 -9.71
C ILE A 33 4.83 26.38 -8.35
N ALA A 34 3.74 27.13 -8.27
CA ALA A 34 3.01 27.39 -7.02
C ALA A 34 2.38 26.12 -6.39
N LYS A 35 2.05 26.19 -5.08
CA LYS A 35 1.47 25.06 -4.33
C LYS A 35 0.14 24.59 -4.89
N ASP A 36 -0.73 25.52 -5.25
CA ASP A 36 -2.08 25.27 -5.78
C ASP A 36 -2.09 24.60 -7.16
N GLU A 37 -0.99 24.72 -7.91
CA GLU A 37 -0.78 24.01 -9.17
C GLU A 37 0.06 22.72 -9.00
N THR A 38 0.42 22.37 -7.76
CA THR A 38 1.29 21.23 -7.46
C THR A 38 0.48 20.13 -6.77
N PHE A 39 0.61 18.90 -7.27
CA PHE A 39 0.06 17.69 -6.65
C PHE A 39 1.18 16.89 -5.97
N VAL A 40 1.07 16.71 -4.67
CA VAL A 40 2.14 16.18 -3.81
C VAL A 40 1.78 14.78 -3.32
N VAL A 41 2.68 13.81 -3.53
CA VAL A 41 2.46 12.40 -3.22
C VAL A 41 3.43 11.90 -2.16
N ASP A 42 2.91 11.28 -1.12
CA ASP A 42 3.68 10.58 -0.08
C ASP A 42 3.63 9.07 -0.34
N THR A 43 4.59 8.59 -1.10
CA THR A 43 4.66 7.17 -1.46
C THR A 43 5.27 6.34 -0.34
N PRO A 44 4.74 5.13 -0.06
CA PRO A 44 5.36 4.21 0.89
C PRO A 44 6.79 3.87 0.45
N PRO A 45 7.81 4.16 1.29
CA PRO A 45 9.13 3.61 1.03
C PRO A 45 9.07 2.09 1.21
N PRO A 46 9.32 1.28 0.15
CA PRO A 46 9.35 -0.16 0.30
C PRO A 46 10.50 -0.58 1.21
N THR A 47 10.24 -1.59 2.06
CA THR A 47 11.29 -2.19 2.86
C THR A 47 12.19 -3.06 1.97
N VAL A 48 13.45 -2.69 1.83
CA VAL A 48 14.42 -3.36 0.92
C VAL A 48 14.85 -4.76 1.36
N SER A 49 14.43 -5.22 2.52
CA SER A 49 14.75 -6.55 3.08
C SER A 49 13.96 -7.72 2.46
N GLY A 50 13.02 -7.43 1.57
CA GLY A 50 12.16 -8.42 0.93
C GLY A 50 12.54 -8.69 -0.53
N GLN A 51 12.18 -9.87 -1.05
CA GLN A 51 12.12 -10.04 -2.50
C GLN A 51 10.95 -9.26 -3.05
N LEU A 52 11.18 -8.59 -4.18
CA LEU A 52 10.12 -8.03 -4.99
C LEU A 52 9.12 -9.11 -5.39
N HIS A 53 7.85 -8.79 -5.31
CA HIS A 53 6.76 -9.66 -5.73
C HIS A 53 5.69 -8.85 -6.44
N ILE A 54 4.82 -9.54 -7.18
CA ILE A 54 3.79 -8.89 -8.01
C ILE A 54 2.87 -7.94 -7.22
N GLY A 55 2.74 -8.13 -5.90
CA GLY A 55 1.98 -7.21 -5.03
C GLY A 55 2.58 -5.80 -4.94
N HIS A 56 3.91 -5.66 -5.05
CA HIS A 56 4.54 -4.33 -5.17
C HIS A 56 4.13 -3.68 -6.50
N VAL A 57 4.28 -4.40 -7.60
CA VAL A 57 3.85 -3.91 -8.92
C VAL A 57 2.39 -3.48 -8.89
N TYR A 58 1.51 -4.33 -8.33
CA TYR A 58 0.09 -4.09 -8.19
C TYR A 58 -0.23 -2.76 -7.48
N SER A 59 0.32 -2.55 -6.29
CA SER A 59 0.02 -1.37 -5.47
C SER A 59 0.62 -0.08 -6.02
N TYR A 60 1.88 -0.12 -6.48
CA TYR A 60 2.56 1.08 -6.99
C TYR A 60 2.04 1.53 -8.36
N THR A 61 1.63 0.61 -9.23
CA THR A 61 1.02 1.00 -10.52
C THR A 61 -0.33 1.66 -10.34
N GLN A 62 -1.14 1.25 -9.36
CA GLN A 62 -2.41 1.92 -9.05
C GLN A 62 -2.22 3.39 -8.68
N THR A 63 -1.17 3.68 -7.91
CA THR A 63 -0.77 5.06 -7.60
C THR A 63 -0.41 5.83 -8.88
N ASP A 64 0.41 5.21 -9.71
CA ASP A 64 0.93 5.84 -10.91
C ASP A 64 -0.17 6.16 -11.94
N PHE A 65 -1.27 5.41 -11.97
CA PHE A 65 -2.44 5.75 -12.82
C PHE A 65 -2.99 7.12 -12.48
N ILE A 66 -3.16 7.40 -11.21
CA ILE A 66 -3.64 8.71 -10.73
C ILE A 66 -2.58 9.80 -10.95
N VAL A 67 -1.33 9.54 -10.58
CA VAL A 67 -0.25 10.52 -10.72
C VAL A 67 -0.04 10.94 -12.17
N ARG A 68 -0.02 9.97 -13.10
CA ARG A 68 0.08 10.27 -14.55
C ARG A 68 -1.10 11.07 -15.06
N SER A 69 -2.32 10.72 -14.65
CA SER A 69 -3.50 11.49 -15.04
C SER A 69 -3.45 12.92 -14.51
N GLN A 70 -3.04 13.12 -13.26
CA GLN A 70 -2.89 14.46 -12.67
C GLN A 70 -1.84 15.30 -13.40
N ARG A 71 -0.69 14.71 -13.77
CA ARG A 71 0.33 15.38 -14.60
C ARG A 71 -0.24 15.79 -15.95
N MET A 72 -0.89 14.86 -16.63
CA MET A 72 -1.47 15.15 -17.95
C MET A 72 -2.59 16.19 -17.86
N MET A 73 -3.35 16.24 -16.76
CA MET A 73 -4.38 17.26 -16.49
C MET A 73 -3.81 18.65 -16.16
N GLY A 74 -2.49 18.77 -15.99
CA GLY A 74 -1.82 20.07 -15.86
C GLY A 74 -1.18 20.32 -14.49
N ASN A 75 -1.21 19.38 -13.56
CA ASN A 75 -0.53 19.55 -12.29
C ASN A 75 0.98 19.37 -12.41
N ASN A 76 1.73 20.17 -11.69
CA ASN A 76 3.12 19.94 -11.38
C ASN A 76 3.17 18.82 -10.31
N ILE A 77 3.99 17.79 -10.51
CA ILE A 77 3.94 16.60 -9.67
C ILE A 77 5.19 16.50 -8.80
N PHE A 78 4.99 16.52 -7.47
CA PHE A 78 6.02 16.12 -6.52
C PHE A 78 5.80 14.66 -6.15
N TYR A 79 6.60 13.77 -6.72
CA TYR A 79 6.46 12.31 -6.58
C TYR A 79 7.81 11.67 -6.28
N PRO A 80 8.29 11.77 -5.02
CA PRO A 80 9.52 11.12 -4.59
C PRO A 80 9.34 9.61 -4.45
N MET A 81 10.46 8.87 -4.54
CA MET A 81 10.57 7.49 -4.12
C MET A 81 11.50 7.41 -2.92
N GLY A 82 11.06 6.74 -1.85
CA GLY A 82 11.91 6.43 -0.71
C GLY A 82 12.23 4.95 -0.62
N PHE A 83 13.26 4.59 0.16
CA PHE A 83 13.57 3.23 0.57
C PHE A 83 13.63 3.14 2.08
N ASP A 84 12.95 2.12 2.66
CA ASP A 84 12.96 1.88 4.11
C ASP A 84 14.01 0.81 4.43
N ASP A 85 15.22 1.31 4.73
CA ASP A 85 16.45 0.50 4.80
C ASP A 85 16.78 0.05 6.20
N ASN A 86 16.19 0.68 7.23
CA ASN A 86 16.64 0.49 8.61
C ASN A 86 15.86 -0.61 9.36
N GLY A 87 16.40 -0.98 10.51
CA GLY A 87 15.76 -1.82 11.49
C GLY A 87 15.94 -3.33 11.29
N LEU A 88 15.20 -4.07 12.10
CA LEU A 88 15.28 -5.53 12.21
C LEU A 88 15.12 -6.29 10.88
N PRO A 89 14.24 -5.90 9.96
CA PRO A 89 14.13 -6.61 8.69
C PRO A 89 15.43 -6.64 7.89
N THR A 90 16.14 -5.52 7.85
CA THR A 90 17.42 -5.39 7.15
C THR A 90 18.53 -6.17 7.86
N GLU A 91 18.63 -6.08 9.17
CA GLU A 91 19.61 -6.87 9.93
C GLU A 91 19.44 -8.37 9.66
N ARG A 92 18.19 -8.88 9.68
CA ARG A 92 17.90 -10.29 9.37
C ARG A 92 18.23 -10.67 7.93
N LEU A 93 18.02 -9.78 6.98
CA LEU A 93 18.42 -10.00 5.59
C LEU A 93 19.93 -10.19 5.51
N VAL A 94 20.69 -9.30 6.15
CA VAL A 94 22.17 -9.32 6.18
C VAL A 94 22.68 -10.57 6.87
N GLU A 95 22.18 -10.90 8.06
CA GLU A 95 22.56 -12.10 8.79
C GLU A 95 22.37 -13.37 7.94
N LYS A 96 21.25 -13.42 7.19
CA LYS A 96 20.95 -14.55 6.30
C LYS A 96 21.84 -14.59 5.05
N GLN A 97 22.03 -13.44 4.38
CA GLN A 97 22.79 -13.38 3.14
C GLN A 97 24.28 -13.58 3.35
N ARG A 98 24.82 -12.99 4.42
CA ARG A 98 26.26 -13.04 4.75
C ARG A 98 26.62 -14.15 5.72
N GLN A 99 25.61 -14.90 6.26
CA GLN A 99 25.81 -15.96 7.27
C GLN A 99 26.57 -15.48 8.51
N VAL A 100 26.27 -14.26 8.95
CA VAL A 100 26.81 -13.62 10.15
C VAL A 100 25.72 -13.40 11.20
N LYS A 101 26.12 -13.09 12.43
CA LYS A 101 25.19 -12.61 13.47
C LYS A 101 25.71 -11.29 14.00
N ALA A 102 24.83 -10.28 14.11
CA ALA A 102 25.15 -8.98 14.64
C ALA A 102 25.82 -9.05 16.03
N SER A 103 25.35 -9.96 16.90
CA SER A 103 25.91 -10.18 18.25
C SER A 103 27.35 -10.70 18.30
N ASN A 104 27.88 -11.23 17.18
CA ASN A 104 29.20 -11.86 17.12
C ASN A 104 30.29 -10.98 16.49
N MET A 105 29.94 -9.72 16.15
CA MET A 105 30.86 -8.80 15.47
C MET A 105 30.69 -7.37 16.02
N GLY A 106 31.62 -6.48 15.64
CA GLY A 106 31.58 -5.08 16.02
C GLY A 106 30.36 -4.35 15.39
N ARG A 107 29.72 -3.47 16.18
CA ARG A 107 28.54 -2.74 15.70
C ARG A 107 28.83 -1.96 14.42
N GLU A 108 29.96 -1.27 14.33
CA GLU A 108 30.33 -0.49 13.14
C GLU A 108 30.57 -1.35 11.91
N GLU A 109 31.26 -2.49 12.08
CA GLU A 109 31.47 -3.46 11.03
C GLU A 109 30.14 -4.00 10.48
N PHE A 110 29.22 -4.35 11.38
CA PHE A 110 27.88 -4.82 11.00
C PHE A 110 27.07 -3.75 10.26
N ILE A 111 27.10 -2.49 10.71
CA ILE A 111 26.43 -1.35 10.04
C ILE A 111 26.98 -1.16 8.62
N ASN A 112 28.30 -1.29 8.42
CA ASN A 112 28.90 -1.16 7.09
C ASN A 112 28.40 -2.26 6.14
N ILE A 113 28.29 -3.50 6.62
CA ILE A 113 27.73 -4.59 5.84
C ILE A 113 26.24 -4.35 5.51
N CYS A 114 25.47 -3.81 6.46
CA CYS A 114 24.09 -3.42 6.21
C CYS A 114 23.99 -2.39 5.08
N ASN A 115 24.79 -1.33 5.12
CA ASN A 115 24.81 -0.30 4.09
C ASN A 115 25.16 -0.85 2.70
N GLU A 116 26.12 -1.78 2.58
CA GLU A 116 26.42 -2.45 1.33
C GLU A 116 25.23 -3.26 0.78
N VAL A 117 24.60 -4.03 1.64
CA VAL A 117 23.49 -4.91 1.24
C VAL A 117 22.28 -4.09 0.81
N VAL A 118 21.90 -3.05 1.56
CA VAL A 118 20.75 -2.23 1.20
C VAL A 118 20.95 -1.49 -0.12
N ALA A 119 22.13 -0.93 -0.36
CA ALA A 119 22.43 -0.25 -1.63
C ALA A 119 22.25 -1.19 -2.84
N HIS A 120 22.62 -2.46 -2.71
CA HIS A 120 22.39 -3.46 -3.74
C HIS A 120 20.91 -3.82 -3.93
N GLU A 121 20.17 -3.95 -2.83
CA GLU A 121 18.73 -4.25 -2.91
C GLU A 121 17.93 -3.05 -3.44
N GLU A 122 18.26 -1.81 -3.06
CA GLU A 122 17.65 -0.60 -3.63
C GLU A 122 17.71 -0.56 -5.15
N GLU A 123 18.87 -0.94 -5.73
CA GLU A 123 19.05 -0.95 -7.18
C GLU A 123 18.09 -1.92 -7.88
N LYS A 124 17.80 -3.08 -7.26
CA LYS A 124 16.78 -4.02 -7.77
C LYS A 124 15.39 -3.41 -7.78
N PHE A 125 15.01 -2.70 -6.69
CA PHE A 125 13.74 -2.00 -6.62
C PHE A 125 13.66 -0.89 -7.66
N ARG A 126 14.71 -0.08 -7.79
CA ARG A 126 14.78 1.00 -8.77
C ARG A 126 14.65 0.47 -10.19
N SER A 127 15.36 -0.62 -10.51
CA SER A 127 15.26 -1.29 -11.80
C SER A 127 13.85 -1.78 -12.10
N LEU A 128 13.18 -2.45 -11.15
CA LEU A 128 11.80 -2.90 -11.33
C LEU A 128 10.84 -1.73 -11.53
N PHE A 129 10.93 -0.70 -10.69
CA PHE A 129 10.04 0.46 -10.75
C PHE A 129 10.21 1.26 -12.05
N ASN A 130 11.42 1.36 -12.56
CA ASN A 130 11.67 1.90 -13.90
C ASN A 130 11.06 1.00 -14.97
N HIS A 131 11.23 -0.33 -14.87
CA HIS A 131 10.70 -1.27 -15.86
C HIS A 131 9.17 -1.23 -15.95
N ILE A 132 8.48 -1.13 -14.83
CA ILE A 132 7.01 -0.95 -14.81
C ILE A 132 6.56 0.48 -15.09
N ALA A 133 7.49 1.35 -15.47
CA ALA A 133 7.26 2.75 -15.84
C ALA A 133 6.55 3.57 -14.76
N LEU A 134 7.00 3.51 -13.51
CA LEU A 134 6.53 4.49 -12.52
C LEU A 134 7.02 5.89 -12.90
N SER A 135 6.13 6.88 -12.85
CA SER A 135 6.43 8.26 -13.23
C SER A 135 6.98 9.10 -12.07
N VAL A 136 7.82 8.48 -11.25
CA VAL A 136 8.50 9.14 -10.12
C VAL A 136 9.61 10.06 -10.60
N ASP A 137 9.88 11.09 -9.83
CA ASP A 137 11.09 11.89 -9.99
C ASP A 137 12.23 11.31 -9.16
N TRP A 138 13.12 10.58 -9.79
CA TRP A 138 14.25 9.92 -9.13
C TRP A 138 15.27 10.89 -8.53
N SER A 139 15.26 12.18 -8.91
CA SER A 139 16.09 13.19 -8.27
C SER A 139 15.65 13.53 -6.85
N LEU A 140 14.42 13.16 -6.49
CA LEU A 140 13.82 13.31 -5.16
C LEU A 140 13.94 12.04 -4.29
N GLU A 141 14.74 11.06 -4.73
CA GLU A 141 14.93 9.82 -3.98
C GLU A 141 15.52 10.05 -2.60
N TYR A 142 15.06 9.27 -1.61
CA TYR A 142 15.61 9.30 -0.26
C TYR A 142 15.67 7.89 0.35
N GLN A 143 16.59 7.70 1.29
CA GLN A 143 16.73 6.52 2.12
C GLN A 143 16.40 6.90 3.56
N THR A 144 15.69 6.05 4.31
CA THR A 144 15.33 6.35 5.71
C THR A 144 16.54 6.44 6.64
N ILE A 145 17.70 5.91 6.22
CA ILE A 145 18.94 5.87 7.02
C ILE A 145 20.00 6.87 6.56
N ASN A 146 19.80 7.61 5.47
CA ASN A 146 20.79 8.59 5.02
C ASN A 146 20.96 9.77 6.02
N PRO A 147 22.02 10.57 5.94
CA PRO A 147 22.26 11.64 6.92
C PRO A 147 21.12 12.64 7.05
N LEU A 148 20.47 13.02 5.92
CA LEU A 148 19.33 13.94 5.94
C LEU A 148 18.12 13.34 6.66
N SER A 149 17.76 12.11 6.35
CA SER A 149 16.65 11.41 6.99
C SER A 149 16.90 11.14 8.46
N ARG A 150 18.14 10.80 8.84
CA ARG A 150 18.52 10.68 10.26
C ARG A 150 18.36 12.00 11.00
N LYS A 151 18.81 13.12 10.40
CA LYS A 151 18.64 14.46 10.97
C LYS A 151 17.16 14.78 11.20
N ILE A 152 16.29 14.58 10.21
CA ILE A 152 14.86 14.88 10.31
C ILE A 152 14.17 13.96 11.33
N SER A 153 14.53 12.67 11.37
CA SER A 153 13.98 11.73 12.35
C SER A 153 14.37 12.11 13.79
N GLN A 154 15.62 12.55 14.00
CA GLN A 154 16.09 13.05 15.28
C GLN A 154 15.44 14.39 15.64
N MET A 155 15.23 15.29 14.68
CA MET A 155 14.45 16.52 14.88
C MET A 155 13.03 16.19 15.32
N SER A 156 12.37 15.20 14.67
CA SER A 156 11.04 14.75 15.08
C SER A 156 10.99 14.26 16.52
N PHE A 157 12.01 13.52 16.95
CA PHE A 157 12.11 13.08 18.34
C PHE A 157 12.25 14.28 19.30
N LEU A 158 13.17 15.22 19.01
CA LEU A 158 13.42 16.38 19.87
C LEU A 158 12.20 17.32 19.94
N ASP A 159 11.50 17.56 18.83
CA ASP A 159 10.26 18.36 18.82
C ASP A 159 9.19 17.74 19.74
N LEU A 160 9.03 16.42 19.72
CA LEU A 160 8.08 15.74 20.61
C LEU A 160 8.54 15.72 22.06
N VAL A 161 9.85 15.66 22.33
CA VAL A 161 10.39 15.82 23.69
C VAL A 161 10.09 17.24 24.21
N GLN A 162 10.32 18.26 23.40
CA GLN A 162 10.06 19.66 23.79
C GLN A 162 8.56 19.89 24.06
N LYS A 163 7.67 19.25 23.33
CA LYS A 163 6.23 19.30 23.52
C LYS A 163 5.73 18.42 24.67
N GLY A 164 6.60 17.63 25.30
CA GLY A 164 6.24 16.70 26.37
C GLY A 164 5.42 15.48 25.88
N GLU A 165 5.46 15.18 24.57
CA GLU A 165 4.75 14.05 23.96
C GLU A 165 5.59 12.76 23.91
N VAL A 166 6.89 12.87 24.19
CA VAL A 166 7.82 11.74 24.35
C VAL A 166 8.31 11.68 25.78
N TYR A 167 8.36 10.48 26.34
CA TYR A 167 8.88 10.24 27.67
C TYR A 167 9.66 8.92 27.74
N ARG A 168 10.58 8.82 28.70
CA ARG A 168 11.29 7.59 29.02
C ARG A 168 10.75 7.02 30.33
N ASN A 169 10.41 5.74 30.33
CA ASN A 169 9.90 5.09 31.55
C ASN A 169 10.37 3.64 31.62
N ASN A 170 10.51 3.17 32.85
CA ASN A 170 10.76 1.77 33.17
C ASN A 170 9.42 1.10 33.54
N GLN A 171 8.74 0.56 32.55
CA GLN A 171 7.43 -0.05 32.71
C GLN A 171 7.37 -1.41 31.98
N PRO A 172 6.38 -2.27 32.31
CA PRO A 172 6.18 -3.53 31.62
C PRO A 172 5.97 -3.30 30.11
N ILE A 173 6.75 -4.01 29.30
CA ILE A 173 6.74 -3.92 27.83
C ILE A 173 6.78 -5.32 27.24
N LEU A 174 6.14 -5.49 26.08
CA LEU A 174 6.20 -6.72 25.30
C LEU A 174 7.60 -6.86 24.68
N TRP A 175 8.18 -8.02 24.88
CA TRP A 175 9.57 -8.34 24.53
C TRP A 175 9.62 -9.58 23.64
N ASP A 176 10.34 -9.49 22.56
CA ASP A 176 10.69 -10.66 21.72
C ASP A 176 12.02 -11.26 22.24
N PRO A 177 11.99 -12.44 22.86
CA PRO A 177 13.20 -13.05 23.40
C PRO A 177 14.12 -13.63 22.32
N VAL A 178 13.63 -13.85 21.09
CA VAL A 178 14.43 -14.36 19.96
C VAL A 178 15.18 -13.23 19.29
N ASP A 179 14.53 -12.09 19.06
CA ASP A 179 15.16 -10.92 18.48
C ASP A 179 15.85 -10.03 19.55
N GLY A 180 15.57 -10.27 20.84
CA GLY A 180 16.16 -9.54 21.94
C GLY A 180 15.79 -8.05 21.97
N THR A 181 14.52 -7.70 21.66
CA THR A 181 14.08 -6.32 21.55
C THR A 181 12.64 -6.11 22.03
N ALA A 182 12.37 -4.88 22.47
CA ALA A 182 11.00 -4.42 22.76
C ALA A 182 10.18 -4.27 21.49
N LEU A 183 8.86 -4.44 21.61
CA LEU A 183 7.89 -4.33 20.52
C LEU A 183 6.80 -3.30 20.82
N ALA A 184 6.27 -2.69 19.76
CA ALA A 184 5.04 -1.92 19.81
C ALA A 184 3.81 -2.84 19.63
N GLN A 185 2.63 -2.36 20.03
CA GLN A 185 1.38 -3.14 19.87
C GLN A 185 1.13 -3.54 18.41
N ALA A 186 1.56 -2.73 17.44
CA ALA A 186 1.41 -3.01 16.03
C ALA A 186 2.27 -4.17 15.50
N ASP A 187 3.34 -4.54 16.22
CA ASP A 187 4.28 -5.62 15.84
C ASP A 187 3.82 -7.02 16.31
N ILE A 188 2.59 -7.11 16.85
CA ILE A 188 2.07 -8.33 17.46
C ILE A 188 1.09 -9.04 16.54
N LYS A 189 1.17 -10.37 16.53
CA LYS A 189 0.18 -11.27 15.91
C LYS A 189 -0.29 -12.30 16.90
N ASP A 190 -1.59 -12.53 16.92
CA ASP A 190 -2.18 -13.64 17.64
C ASP A 190 -2.00 -14.94 16.85
N LYS A 191 -1.57 -16.00 17.53
CA LYS A 191 -1.44 -17.35 16.96
C LYS A 191 -2.07 -18.38 17.88
N GLU A 192 -2.82 -19.29 17.30
CA GLU A 192 -3.31 -20.46 18.03
C GLU A 192 -2.15 -21.45 18.25
N LYS A 193 -1.98 -21.91 19.50
CA LYS A 193 -1.00 -22.88 19.90
C LYS A 193 -1.61 -23.89 20.85
N ALA A 194 -1.20 -25.17 20.67
CA ALA A 194 -1.48 -26.22 21.65
C ALA A 194 -0.75 -25.91 22.97
N SER A 195 -1.44 -26.09 24.07
CA SER A 195 -0.95 -25.84 25.43
C SER A 195 -1.69 -26.76 26.42
N PHE A 196 -1.31 -26.68 27.67
CA PHE A 196 -1.93 -27.45 28.73
C PHE A 196 -2.42 -26.53 29.85
N MET A 197 -3.62 -26.77 30.33
CA MET A 197 -4.09 -26.30 31.63
C MET A 197 -3.54 -27.22 32.70
N ASN A 198 -2.69 -26.70 33.58
CA ASN A 198 -2.07 -27.43 34.67
C ASN A 198 -2.81 -27.08 35.94
N TYR A 199 -3.47 -28.07 36.55
CA TYR A 199 -4.19 -27.95 37.83
C TYR A 199 -3.22 -28.24 38.95
N ILE A 200 -2.82 -27.23 39.70
CA ILE A 200 -1.72 -27.30 40.68
C ILE A 200 -2.26 -27.03 42.08
N THR A 201 -1.90 -27.89 43.06
CA THR A 201 -2.24 -27.73 44.46
C THR A 201 -1.39 -26.62 45.10
N PHE A 202 -2.06 -25.63 45.63
CA PHE A 202 -1.53 -24.60 46.51
C PHE A 202 -2.02 -24.81 47.95
N LYS A 203 -1.35 -24.19 48.92
CA LYS A 203 -1.75 -24.24 50.31
C LYS A 203 -1.89 -22.84 50.90
N THR A 204 -2.78 -22.66 51.87
CA THR A 204 -2.77 -21.47 52.72
C THR A 204 -1.69 -21.64 53.80
N GLU A 205 -1.38 -20.56 54.53
CA GLU A 205 -0.51 -20.64 55.72
C GLU A 205 -1.02 -21.60 56.79
N ALA A 206 -2.35 -21.87 56.81
CA ALA A 206 -2.96 -22.82 57.71
C ALA A 206 -2.97 -24.25 57.15
N ASN A 207 -2.29 -24.52 56.03
CA ASN A 207 -2.26 -25.76 55.28
C ASN A 207 -3.61 -26.17 54.64
N ASP A 208 -4.57 -25.28 54.49
CA ASP A 208 -5.77 -25.54 53.67
C ASP A 208 -5.37 -25.62 52.20
N GLU A 209 -5.77 -26.71 51.54
CA GLU A 209 -5.41 -26.93 50.11
C GLU A 209 -6.47 -26.34 49.20
N PHE A 210 -6.02 -25.76 48.10
CA PHE A 210 -6.85 -25.29 46.99
C PHE A 210 -6.08 -25.43 45.64
N THR A 211 -6.84 -25.49 44.56
CA THR A 211 -6.23 -25.72 43.22
C THR A 211 -6.26 -24.45 42.40
N ILE A 212 -5.14 -24.14 41.79
CA ILE A 212 -4.98 -23.09 40.77
C ILE A 212 -4.76 -23.72 39.40
N VAL A 213 -5.29 -23.11 38.37
CA VAL A 213 -5.09 -23.52 36.99
C VAL A 213 -4.20 -22.50 36.25
N THR A 214 -3.11 -23.00 35.68
CA THR A 214 -2.20 -22.15 34.89
C THR A 214 -1.69 -22.86 33.64
N THR A 215 -1.47 -22.09 32.58
CA THR A 215 -0.76 -22.53 31.38
C THR A 215 0.74 -22.26 31.44
N ARG A 216 1.18 -21.55 32.50
CA ARG A 216 2.57 -21.07 32.68
C ARG A 216 3.12 -21.46 34.09
N PRO A 217 3.30 -22.73 34.38
CA PRO A 217 3.82 -23.18 35.69
C PRO A 217 5.26 -22.72 35.96
N GLU A 218 6.03 -22.38 34.94
CA GLU A 218 7.37 -21.81 35.08
C GLU A 218 7.39 -20.44 35.80
N LEU A 219 6.25 -19.76 35.88
CA LEU A 219 6.12 -18.47 36.58
C LEU A 219 5.75 -18.64 38.08
N LEU A 220 5.63 -19.85 38.61
CA LEU A 220 5.38 -20.07 40.05
C LEU A 220 6.31 -19.29 40.97
N PRO A 221 7.64 -19.19 40.71
CA PRO A 221 8.54 -18.40 41.56
C PRO A 221 8.32 -16.89 41.43
N ALA A 222 7.69 -16.43 40.34
CA ALA A 222 7.35 -15.00 40.14
C ALA A 222 5.94 -14.65 40.64
N CYS A 223 5.23 -15.57 41.29
CA CYS A 223 3.91 -15.30 41.85
C CYS A 223 3.99 -14.22 42.94
N VAL A 224 3.10 -13.21 42.85
CA VAL A 224 3.05 -12.07 43.78
C VAL A 224 1.71 -11.92 44.47
N ALA A 225 0.65 -12.56 43.96
CA ALA A 225 -0.67 -12.63 44.55
C ALA A 225 -1.48 -13.79 43.96
N VAL A 226 -2.53 -14.21 44.66
CA VAL A 226 -3.58 -15.06 44.11
C VAL A 226 -4.89 -14.30 44.19
N PHE A 227 -5.64 -14.25 43.09
CA PHE A 227 -6.90 -13.51 42.99
C PHE A 227 -8.11 -14.42 42.92
N TYR A 228 -9.24 -13.98 43.48
CA TYR A 228 -10.55 -14.56 43.33
C TYR A 228 -11.59 -13.45 43.10
N HIS A 229 -12.73 -13.79 42.49
CA HIS A 229 -13.78 -12.81 42.26
C HIS A 229 -14.52 -12.51 43.59
N PRO A 230 -14.79 -11.21 43.92
CA PRO A 230 -15.42 -10.85 45.23
C PRO A 230 -16.78 -11.51 45.45
N ASP A 231 -17.56 -11.78 44.40
CA ASP A 231 -18.86 -12.42 44.51
C ASP A 231 -18.80 -13.96 44.50
N ASP A 232 -17.60 -14.56 44.35
CA ASP A 232 -17.46 -16.01 44.38
C ASP A 232 -17.48 -16.56 45.81
N LYS A 233 -18.65 -17.08 46.18
CA LYS A 233 -18.89 -17.65 47.55
C LYS A 233 -17.98 -18.80 47.91
N ARG A 234 -17.40 -19.48 46.93
CA ARG A 234 -16.44 -20.60 47.17
C ARG A 234 -15.19 -20.15 47.90
N TYR A 235 -14.75 -18.88 47.65
CA TYR A 235 -13.47 -18.37 48.08
C TYR A 235 -13.52 -17.20 49.05
N GLN A 236 -14.69 -16.74 49.44
CA GLN A 236 -14.82 -15.63 50.42
C GLN A 236 -14.12 -15.93 51.76
N HIS A 237 -14.01 -17.22 52.16
CA HIS A 237 -13.32 -17.66 53.36
C HIS A 237 -11.78 -17.49 53.28
N LEU A 238 -11.26 -17.20 52.12
CA LEU A 238 -9.81 -16.94 51.88
C LEU A 238 -9.43 -15.46 52.10
N ALA A 239 -10.42 -14.58 52.30
CA ALA A 239 -10.17 -13.15 52.48
C ALA A 239 -9.20 -12.90 53.65
N GLY A 240 -8.18 -12.09 53.41
CA GLY A 240 -7.14 -11.72 54.36
C GLY A 240 -6.14 -12.83 54.72
N LYS A 241 -6.21 -13.98 54.03
CA LYS A 241 -5.23 -15.05 54.17
C LYS A 241 -4.07 -14.89 53.16
N PHE A 242 -3.05 -15.71 53.33
CA PHE A 242 -1.94 -15.83 52.40
C PHE A 242 -1.88 -17.23 51.77
N ALA A 243 -1.53 -17.30 50.52
CA ALA A 243 -1.19 -18.53 49.81
C ALA A 243 0.31 -18.79 49.89
N VAL A 244 0.69 -20.04 49.82
CA VAL A 244 2.07 -20.50 49.70
C VAL A 244 2.20 -21.25 48.36
N THR A 245 3.09 -20.78 47.51
CA THR A 245 3.32 -21.42 46.19
C THR A 245 3.98 -22.79 46.38
N PRO A 246 3.57 -23.79 45.57
CA PRO A 246 4.23 -25.10 45.61
C PRO A 246 5.66 -24.99 45.08
N LEU A 247 6.54 -25.87 45.49
CA LEU A 247 7.95 -26.00 45.16
C LEU A 247 8.83 -24.85 45.66
N PHE A 248 8.36 -23.62 45.59
CA PHE A 248 9.15 -22.39 45.84
C PHE A 248 8.85 -21.74 47.22
N ASN A 249 7.78 -22.14 47.84
CA ASN A 249 7.37 -21.66 49.15
C ASN A 249 7.25 -20.13 49.28
N VAL A 250 6.89 -19.47 48.15
CA VAL A 250 6.65 -18.01 48.13
C VAL A 250 5.31 -17.72 48.81
N LYS A 251 5.33 -16.90 49.86
CA LYS A 251 4.12 -16.44 50.55
C LYS A 251 3.55 -15.20 49.83
N VAL A 252 2.29 -15.30 49.36
CA VAL A 252 1.60 -14.25 48.59
C VAL A 252 0.20 -13.97 49.12
N PRO A 253 -0.32 -12.74 49.08
CA PRO A 253 -1.68 -12.43 49.57
C PRO A 253 -2.76 -13.05 48.67
N LEU A 254 -3.91 -13.43 49.28
CA LEU A 254 -5.14 -13.80 48.61
C LEU A 254 -6.05 -12.57 48.52
N LEU A 255 -6.28 -12.06 47.33
CA LEU A 255 -6.95 -10.78 47.06
C LEU A 255 -8.23 -10.98 46.26
N ALA A 256 -9.23 -10.13 46.48
CA ALA A 256 -10.46 -10.11 45.68
C ALA A 256 -10.32 -9.07 44.54
N ASP A 257 -10.67 -9.44 43.32
CA ASP A 257 -10.69 -8.52 42.18
C ASP A 257 -11.79 -8.90 41.18
N PRO A 258 -12.62 -7.93 40.70
CA PRO A 258 -13.75 -8.19 39.81
C PRO A 258 -13.31 -8.61 38.37
N LEU A 259 -12.04 -8.48 38.00
CA LEU A 259 -11.52 -8.95 36.71
C LEU A 259 -11.36 -10.47 36.66
N VAL A 260 -11.42 -11.17 37.78
CA VAL A 260 -11.36 -12.63 37.83
C VAL A 260 -12.63 -13.23 37.25
N GLN A 261 -12.51 -14.15 36.31
CA GLN A 261 -13.61 -14.89 35.70
C GLN A 261 -13.92 -16.12 36.56
N GLN A 262 -15.09 -16.13 37.22
CA GLN A 262 -15.49 -17.19 38.16
C GLN A 262 -15.57 -18.58 37.50
N ASP A 263 -15.92 -18.62 36.20
CA ASP A 263 -16.14 -19.86 35.45
C ASP A 263 -14.89 -20.36 34.71
N LYS A 264 -13.78 -19.63 34.78
CA LYS A 264 -12.53 -20.01 34.14
C LYS A 264 -11.63 -20.80 35.09
N GLY A 265 -11.27 -22.02 34.71
CA GLY A 265 -10.45 -22.91 35.53
C GLY A 265 -11.13 -23.23 36.84
N THR A 266 -10.50 -22.91 37.97
CA THR A 266 -11.08 -23.05 39.32
C THR A 266 -11.75 -21.77 39.86
N GLY A 267 -11.61 -20.65 39.16
CA GLY A 267 -12.00 -19.32 39.65
C GLY A 267 -10.93 -18.68 40.54
N LEU A 268 -9.79 -19.35 40.75
CA LEU A 268 -8.60 -18.80 41.41
C LEU A 268 -7.48 -18.62 40.38
N VAL A 269 -6.85 -17.47 40.39
CA VAL A 269 -5.82 -17.09 39.42
C VAL A 269 -4.55 -16.63 40.14
N MET A 270 -3.42 -17.22 39.85
CA MET A 270 -2.14 -16.68 40.30
C MET A 270 -1.74 -15.46 39.41
N CYS A 271 -1.33 -14.40 40.06
CA CYS A 271 -0.74 -13.22 39.41
C CYS A 271 0.79 -13.32 39.51
N CYS A 272 1.44 -13.27 38.36
CA CYS A 272 2.90 -13.29 38.27
C CYS A 272 3.37 -11.97 37.61
N THR A 273 4.64 -11.61 37.77
CA THR A 273 5.17 -10.40 37.18
C THR A 273 6.13 -10.73 36.00
N PHE A 274 5.66 -10.94 34.73
CA PHE A 274 4.25 -10.84 34.28
C PHE A 274 3.93 -12.05 33.40
N GLY A 275 2.74 -12.65 33.57
CA GLY A 275 2.26 -13.72 32.70
C GLY A 275 1.46 -13.19 31.49
N ASP A 276 0.63 -12.18 31.74
CA ASP A 276 -0.19 -11.53 30.72
C ASP A 276 -0.52 -10.06 31.04
N GLN A 277 -1.45 -9.47 30.28
CA GLN A 277 -1.89 -8.08 30.49
C GLN A 277 -2.67 -7.87 31.78
N THR A 278 -3.43 -8.87 32.22
CA THR A 278 -4.22 -8.79 33.43
C THR A 278 -3.31 -8.70 34.65
N ASP A 279 -2.20 -9.42 34.64
CA ASP A 279 -1.17 -9.33 35.68
C ASP A 279 -0.62 -7.90 35.83
N ILE A 280 -0.43 -7.18 34.71
CA ILE A 280 0.03 -5.79 34.72
C ILE A 280 -0.99 -4.86 35.35
N ILE A 281 -2.31 -5.09 35.06
CA ILE A 281 -3.39 -4.31 35.65
C ILE A 281 -3.42 -4.55 37.15
N TRP A 282 -3.42 -5.79 37.60
CA TRP A 282 -3.42 -6.14 39.03
C TRP A 282 -2.17 -5.61 39.72
N TRP A 283 -1.01 -5.75 39.12
CA TRP A 283 0.24 -5.21 39.68
C TRP A 283 0.11 -3.70 39.98
N LYS A 284 -0.43 -2.94 39.05
CA LYS A 284 -0.64 -1.48 39.23
C LYS A 284 -1.75 -1.17 40.23
N THR A 285 -2.91 -1.85 40.12
CA THR A 285 -4.09 -1.56 40.94
C THR A 285 -3.88 -1.90 42.40
N HIS A 286 -3.21 -3.02 42.67
CA HIS A 286 -2.96 -3.52 44.02
C HIS A 286 -1.59 -3.20 44.54
N ASN A 287 -0.80 -2.40 43.81
CA ASN A 287 0.59 -2.01 44.16
C ASN A 287 1.45 -3.21 44.59
N LEU A 288 1.42 -4.29 43.77
CA LEU A 288 2.12 -5.54 44.06
C LEU A 288 3.63 -5.39 43.85
N PRO A 289 4.48 -6.21 44.52
CA PRO A 289 5.92 -6.21 44.27
C PRO A 289 6.24 -6.64 42.83
N LEU A 290 7.39 -6.20 42.34
CA LEU A 290 7.92 -6.60 41.03
C LEU A 290 8.94 -7.74 41.22
N ASN A 291 8.64 -8.93 40.68
CA ASN A 291 9.44 -10.14 40.84
C ASN A 291 9.74 -10.76 39.46
N THR A 292 10.65 -10.16 38.71
CA THR A 292 11.00 -10.61 37.38
C THR A 292 12.00 -11.77 37.41
N ILE A 293 11.68 -12.86 36.74
CA ILE A 293 12.51 -14.06 36.64
C ILE A 293 12.88 -14.41 35.20
N ILE A 294 12.39 -13.65 34.23
CA ILE A 294 12.69 -13.88 32.80
C ILE A 294 13.70 -12.85 32.34
N THR A 295 14.80 -13.33 31.74
CA THR A 295 15.84 -12.49 31.16
C THR A 295 15.47 -12.00 29.76
N LYS A 296 16.20 -10.99 29.26
CA LYS A 296 16.09 -10.51 27.87
C LYS A 296 16.32 -11.61 26.82
N LYS A 297 16.97 -12.71 27.16
CA LYS A 297 17.25 -13.86 26.27
C LYS A 297 16.17 -14.96 26.36
N GLY A 298 15.10 -14.75 27.13
CA GLY A 298 14.04 -15.75 27.33
C GLY A 298 14.52 -16.97 28.13
N THR A 299 15.43 -16.75 29.07
CA THR A 299 15.88 -17.75 30.06
C THR A 299 15.39 -17.36 31.45
N ILE A 300 15.30 -18.33 32.34
CA ILE A 300 14.97 -18.10 33.75
C ILE A 300 16.21 -17.57 34.49
N ASP A 301 16.02 -16.54 35.30
CA ASP A 301 16.99 -15.98 36.24
C ASP A 301 16.42 -16.15 37.64
N PHE A 302 16.59 -17.32 38.19
CA PHE A 302 16.10 -17.68 39.51
C PHE A 302 16.95 -18.81 40.11
N PRO A 303 18.06 -18.46 40.79
CA PRO A 303 18.92 -19.45 41.49
C PRO A 303 18.14 -20.19 42.56
N HIS A 304 17.86 -21.47 42.35
CA HIS A 304 17.16 -22.32 43.31
C HIS A 304 17.59 -23.80 43.15
N GLU A 305 17.45 -24.56 44.23
CA GLU A 305 17.86 -25.97 44.26
C GLU A 305 17.16 -26.88 43.24
N ILE A 306 15.97 -26.44 42.78
CA ILE A 306 15.22 -27.10 41.68
C ILE A 306 16.01 -27.05 40.36
N GLY A 307 16.98 -26.14 40.21
CA GLY A 307 17.90 -26.07 39.08
C GLY A 307 17.21 -25.64 37.78
N ILE A 308 16.36 -24.63 37.83
CA ILE A 308 15.72 -24.02 36.64
C ILE A 308 16.49 -22.79 36.13
N ASP A 309 17.43 -22.31 36.89
CA ASP A 309 18.24 -21.16 36.54
C ASP A 309 18.99 -21.33 35.21
N GLY A 310 19.01 -20.34 34.35
CA GLY A 310 19.64 -20.38 33.03
C GLY A 310 18.89 -21.18 31.96
N LEU A 311 17.86 -21.97 32.32
CA LEU A 311 17.08 -22.73 31.36
C LEU A 311 16.21 -21.83 30.51
N LYS A 312 15.95 -22.25 29.27
CA LYS A 312 14.90 -21.61 28.45
C LYS A 312 13.52 -21.85 29.07
N ILE A 313 12.62 -20.90 28.85
CA ILE A 313 11.25 -20.92 29.41
C ILE A 313 10.54 -22.26 29.22
N GLN A 314 10.63 -22.87 28.05
CA GLN A 314 9.98 -24.16 27.76
C GLN A 314 10.65 -25.32 28.50
N GLU A 315 11.98 -25.32 28.62
CA GLU A 315 12.74 -26.31 29.35
C GLU A 315 12.45 -26.25 30.86
N ALA A 316 12.40 -25.05 31.42
CA ALA A 316 11.99 -24.78 32.79
C ALA A 316 10.56 -25.24 33.06
N ARG A 317 9.61 -24.95 32.14
CA ARG A 317 8.21 -25.39 32.22
C ARG A 317 8.12 -26.92 32.29
N ALA A 318 8.77 -27.60 31.38
CA ALA A 318 8.79 -29.08 31.38
C ALA A 318 9.31 -29.62 32.68
N LYS A 319 10.46 -29.14 33.15
CA LYS A 319 11.08 -29.57 34.40
C LYS A 319 10.20 -29.34 35.63
N ILE A 320 9.53 -28.15 35.72
CA ILE A 320 8.62 -27.88 36.84
C ILE A 320 7.40 -28.80 36.81
N ILE A 321 6.85 -29.07 35.63
CA ILE A 321 5.73 -30.00 35.47
C ILE A 321 6.13 -31.41 35.97
N ASP A 322 7.32 -31.89 35.62
CA ASP A 322 7.79 -33.22 36.05
C ASP A 322 7.97 -33.27 37.57
N ILE A 323 8.56 -32.26 38.20
CA ILE A 323 8.67 -32.17 39.66
C ILE A 323 7.31 -32.09 40.35
N LEU A 324 6.36 -31.33 39.79
CA LEU A 324 5.01 -31.28 40.33
C LEU A 324 4.28 -32.63 40.27
N LYS A 325 4.54 -33.44 39.24
CA LYS A 325 4.03 -34.82 39.14
C LYS A 325 4.66 -35.72 40.18
N GLU A 326 5.99 -35.67 40.31
CA GLU A 326 6.75 -36.49 41.28
C GLU A 326 6.33 -36.22 42.72
N GLN A 327 5.94 -34.97 43.04
CA GLN A 327 5.48 -34.53 44.37
C GLN A 327 3.99 -34.64 44.56
N GLU A 328 3.23 -35.21 43.62
CA GLU A 328 1.76 -35.32 43.62
C GLU A 328 1.04 -33.97 43.74
N LEU A 329 1.66 -32.88 43.37
CA LEU A 329 1.14 -31.51 43.37
C LEU A 329 0.40 -31.13 42.08
N LEU A 330 0.59 -31.91 41.01
CA LEU A 330 -0.16 -31.77 39.76
C LEU A 330 -1.38 -32.67 39.78
N VAL A 331 -2.56 -32.05 39.97
CA VAL A 331 -3.84 -32.79 40.08
C VAL A 331 -4.26 -33.39 38.76
N LYS A 332 -4.17 -32.61 37.67
CA LYS A 332 -4.41 -33.05 36.27
C LYS A 332 -3.83 -32.09 35.26
N GLN A 333 -3.73 -32.55 34.03
CA GLN A 333 -3.46 -31.72 32.85
C GLN A 333 -4.59 -31.90 31.85
N GLU A 334 -5.01 -30.78 31.22
CA GLU A 334 -5.97 -30.76 30.12
C GLU A 334 -5.35 -30.08 28.92
N GLU A 335 -5.39 -30.77 27.79
CA GLU A 335 -4.91 -30.18 26.53
C GLU A 335 -5.89 -29.11 26.05
N ILE A 336 -5.36 -27.95 25.63
CA ILE A 336 -6.14 -26.83 25.12
C ILE A 336 -5.46 -26.22 23.89
N THR A 337 -6.25 -25.58 23.07
CA THR A 337 -5.75 -24.62 22.10
C THR A 337 -5.98 -23.22 22.64
N GLN A 338 -4.92 -22.41 22.73
CA GLN A 338 -5.01 -21.03 23.19
C GLN A 338 -4.40 -20.06 22.20
N THR A 339 -4.96 -18.86 22.16
CA THR A 339 -4.40 -17.73 21.42
C THR A 339 -3.23 -17.15 22.20
N VAL A 340 -2.06 -17.14 21.60
CA VAL A 340 -0.81 -16.62 22.17
C VAL A 340 -0.34 -15.41 21.36
N LYS A 341 -0.01 -14.31 22.03
CA LYS A 341 0.63 -13.16 21.41
C LYS A 341 2.05 -13.51 20.98
N CYS A 342 2.34 -13.35 19.71
CA CYS A 342 3.62 -13.63 19.10
C CYS A 342 4.17 -12.41 18.37
N ALA A 343 5.49 -12.27 18.32
CA ALA A 343 6.12 -11.29 17.46
C ALA A 343 5.78 -11.56 16.00
N GLU A 344 5.43 -10.53 15.25
CA GLU A 344 5.10 -10.69 13.83
C GLU A 344 6.28 -11.22 13.01
N ARG A 345 7.49 -10.78 13.33
CA ARG A 345 8.71 -11.10 12.56
C ARG A 345 9.34 -12.42 12.96
N SER A 346 9.61 -12.66 14.24
CA SER A 346 10.21 -13.91 14.72
C SER A 346 9.21 -15.06 14.79
N GLY A 347 7.93 -14.73 15.02
CA GLY A 347 6.90 -15.73 15.32
C GLY A 347 7.01 -16.32 16.73
N ALA A 348 7.94 -15.83 17.55
CA ALA A 348 8.13 -16.27 18.92
C ALA A 348 6.99 -15.79 19.83
N PRO A 349 6.60 -16.57 20.84
CA PRO A 349 5.78 -16.07 21.93
C PRO A 349 6.46 -14.90 22.62
N LEU A 350 5.67 -13.88 22.98
CA LEU A 350 6.19 -12.70 23.65
C LEU A 350 6.24 -12.91 25.16
N GLU A 351 7.23 -12.28 25.76
CA GLU A 351 7.35 -12.14 27.20
C GLU A 351 7.09 -10.69 27.61
N VAL A 352 6.82 -10.46 28.89
CA VAL A 352 6.69 -9.09 29.44
C VAL A 352 7.87 -8.82 30.32
N LEU A 353 8.67 -7.82 29.97
CA LEU A 353 9.83 -7.40 30.74
C LEU A 353 9.67 -5.94 31.19
N THR A 354 10.28 -5.59 32.30
CA THR A 354 10.39 -4.21 32.79
C THR A 354 11.78 -3.69 32.44
N VAL A 355 11.84 -2.86 31.43
CA VAL A 355 13.10 -2.24 30.93
C VAL A 355 12.85 -0.78 30.55
N PRO A 356 13.83 0.13 30.77
CA PRO A 356 13.67 1.52 30.35
C PRO A 356 13.49 1.62 28.83
N GLN A 357 12.44 2.29 28.40
CA GLN A 357 12.10 2.47 26.99
C GLN A 357 11.60 3.90 26.73
N TRP A 358 11.71 4.34 25.48
CA TRP A 358 11.13 5.59 24.99
C TRP A 358 9.72 5.34 24.47
N PHE A 359 8.78 6.21 24.83
CA PHE A 359 7.38 6.14 24.44
C PHE A 359 6.88 7.44 23.84
N VAL A 360 6.03 7.34 22.81
CA VAL A 360 5.21 8.45 22.31
C VAL A 360 3.82 8.30 22.92
N LYS A 361 3.30 9.37 23.52
CA LYS A 361 1.91 9.41 24.02
C LYS A 361 0.94 9.16 22.87
N THR A 362 0.08 8.20 23.06
CA THR A 362 -0.88 7.79 22.03
C THR A 362 -2.29 7.68 22.61
N ILE A 363 -2.41 7.11 23.81
CA ILE A 363 -3.71 6.86 24.46
C ILE A 363 -4.46 8.18 24.70
N SER A 364 -3.77 9.22 25.15
CA SER A 364 -4.36 10.53 25.42
C SER A 364 -4.90 11.24 24.17
N HIS A 365 -4.47 10.83 22.98
CA HIS A 365 -4.83 11.45 21.70
C HIS A 365 -5.87 10.67 20.89
N LYS A 366 -6.46 9.57 21.42
CA LYS A 366 -7.38 8.72 20.66
C LYS A 366 -8.55 9.48 20.04
N ASP A 367 -9.20 10.35 20.80
CA ASP A 367 -10.36 11.11 20.33
C ASP A 367 -9.98 12.07 19.18
N GLU A 368 -8.84 12.72 19.30
CA GLU A 368 -8.31 13.62 18.25
C GLU A 368 -7.93 12.82 17.00
N LEU A 369 -7.31 11.65 17.17
CA LEU A 369 -6.97 10.77 16.04
C LEU A 369 -8.19 10.23 15.31
N LEU A 370 -9.29 9.94 16.02
CA LEU A 370 -10.58 9.60 15.40
C LEU A 370 -11.15 10.77 14.59
N LYS A 371 -11.02 12.01 15.07
CA LYS A 371 -11.41 13.20 14.30
C LYS A 371 -10.55 13.33 13.04
N ARG A 372 -9.21 13.18 13.16
CA ARG A 372 -8.30 13.20 11.99
C ARG A 372 -8.64 12.12 10.96
N ALA A 373 -9.01 10.91 11.40
CA ALA A 373 -9.45 9.84 10.51
C ALA A 373 -10.72 10.21 9.71
N ASN A 374 -11.62 11.03 10.30
CA ASN A 374 -12.84 11.50 9.67
C ASN A 374 -12.61 12.70 8.73
N GLU A 375 -11.59 13.50 8.95
CA GLU A 375 -11.22 14.64 8.09
C GLU A 375 -10.57 14.18 6.77
N LEU A 376 -10.00 12.95 6.73
CA LEU A 376 -9.36 12.37 5.54
C LEU A 376 -10.38 11.93 4.50
N ASN A 377 -10.04 12.15 3.22
CA ASN A 377 -10.75 11.54 2.11
C ASN A 377 -10.22 10.13 1.84
N TRP A 378 -11.03 9.12 2.13
CA TRP A 378 -10.68 7.72 1.96
C TRP A 378 -11.13 7.17 0.60
N HIS A 379 -10.22 6.53 -0.10
CA HIS A 379 -10.46 5.84 -1.37
C HIS A 379 -10.03 4.36 -1.25
N PRO A 380 -11.00 3.41 -1.06
CA PRO A 380 -12.44 3.60 -0.89
C PRO A 380 -12.83 3.99 0.55
N LYS A 381 -14.00 4.61 0.71
CA LYS A 381 -14.50 5.15 1.98
C LYS A 381 -14.58 4.13 3.13
N ASN A 382 -14.88 2.87 2.82
CA ASN A 382 -15.04 1.80 3.82
C ASN A 382 -13.73 1.41 4.53
N MET A 383 -12.57 1.74 3.95
CA MET A 383 -11.27 1.42 4.57
C MET A 383 -10.98 2.24 5.82
N LYS A 384 -11.67 3.35 6.04
CA LYS A 384 -11.59 4.17 7.25
C LYS A 384 -11.86 3.35 8.52
N ILE A 385 -12.81 2.44 8.49
CA ILE A 385 -13.19 1.61 9.65
C ILE A 385 -12.01 0.81 10.22
N ARG A 386 -11.03 0.44 9.38
CA ARG A 386 -9.85 -0.28 9.85
C ARG A 386 -8.97 0.59 10.76
N LEU A 387 -8.84 1.87 10.44
CA LEU A 387 -8.11 2.82 11.28
C LEU A 387 -8.89 3.12 12.57
N GLU A 388 -10.18 3.35 12.48
CA GLU A 388 -11.04 3.61 13.65
C GLU A 388 -11.01 2.43 14.63
N ASN A 389 -11.15 1.20 14.13
CA ASN A 389 -11.06 0.00 14.96
C ASN A 389 -9.67 -0.13 15.62
N TRP A 390 -8.62 0.20 14.90
CA TRP A 390 -7.26 0.16 15.45
C TRP A 390 -7.06 1.20 16.56
N ILE A 391 -7.46 2.46 16.35
CA ILE A 391 -7.38 3.52 17.35
C ILE A 391 -8.13 3.11 18.63
N ASN A 392 -9.33 2.57 18.49
CA ASN A 392 -10.12 2.10 19.63
C ASN A 392 -9.46 0.94 20.40
N ALA A 393 -8.77 0.04 19.68
CA ALA A 393 -8.12 -1.13 20.25
C ALA A 393 -6.75 -0.85 20.92
N ILE A 394 -6.16 0.34 20.72
CA ILE A 394 -4.87 0.69 21.34
C ILE A 394 -5.03 0.74 22.86
N SER A 395 -4.13 0.07 23.57
CA SER A 395 -4.16 -0.06 25.04
C SER A 395 -2.89 0.45 25.74
N TRP A 396 -1.85 0.83 24.99
CA TRP A 396 -0.61 1.43 25.51
C TRP A 396 -0.04 2.46 24.56
N ASP A 397 0.81 3.32 25.12
CA ASP A 397 1.56 4.30 24.36
C ASP A 397 2.58 3.61 23.44
N TRP A 398 2.94 4.25 22.37
CA TRP A 398 3.82 3.68 21.36
C TRP A 398 5.27 3.60 21.85
N CYS A 399 5.77 2.40 22.10
CA CYS A 399 7.19 2.15 22.38
C CYS A 399 8.01 2.32 21.11
N ILE A 400 8.91 3.31 21.11
CA ILE A 400 9.71 3.70 19.94
C ILE A 400 11.17 3.27 20.02
N SER A 401 11.63 2.65 21.09
CA SER A 401 13.02 2.17 21.21
C SER A 401 13.16 0.71 20.83
N ARG A 402 14.27 0.38 20.16
CA ARG A 402 14.65 -0.96 19.74
C ARG A 402 16.10 -1.23 20.07
N GLN A 403 16.38 -2.41 20.63
CA GLN A 403 17.73 -2.87 21.02
C GLN A 403 18.40 -3.51 19.79
N ARG A 404 18.72 -2.66 18.80
CA ARG A 404 19.30 -3.07 17.53
C ARG A 404 20.57 -2.27 17.22
N TYR A 405 21.37 -2.76 16.24
CA TYR A 405 22.59 -2.09 15.81
C TYR A 405 22.35 -1.13 14.66
N PHE A 406 21.50 -1.53 13.70
CA PHE A 406 21.23 -0.78 12.48
C PHE A 406 19.90 -0.03 12.58
N GLY A 407 19.95 1.28 12.59
CA GLY A 407 18.77 2.15 12.68
C GLY A 407 19.17 3.59 13.01
N VAL A 408 18.20 4.46 13.18
CA VAL A 408 18.41 5.85 13.58
C VAL A 408 18.59 5.91 15.10
N PRO A 409 19.76 6.30 15.63
CA PRO A 409 20.00 6.38 17.07
C PRO A 409 19.21 7.54 17.69
N PHE A 410 18.86 7.40 18.98
CA PHE A 410 18.32 8.50 19.77
C PHE A 410 19.42 9.53 20.00
N PRO A 411 19.17 10.85 19.82
CA PRO A 411 20.15 11.90 20.06
C PRO A 411 20.27 12.24 21.55
N VAL A 412 20.64 11.22 22.37
CA VAL A 412 20.52 11.25 23.83
C VAL A 412 21.75 10.64 24.54
N TRP A 413 22.14 11.25 25.66
CA TRP A 413 23.11 10.73 26.63
C TRP A 413 22.54 10.84 28.04
N TYR A 414 23.17 10.15 28.99
CA TYR A 414 22.86 10.21 30.42
C TYR A 414 24.06 10.70 31.16
N SER A 415 23.88 11.77 31.98
CA SER A 415 24.97 12.32 32.77
C SER A 415 25.45 11.35 33.85
N LYS A 416 26.76 11.28 34.03
CA LYS A 416 27.43 10.59 35.12
C LYS A 416 28.11 11.58 36.09
N ARG A 417 27.94 12.88 35.90
CA ARG A 417 28.48 13.91 36.80
C ARG A 417 27.83 13.78 38.15
N ILE A 418 28.65 13.98 39.20
CA ILE A 418 28.19 13.98 40.58
C ILE A 418 27.09 15.04 40.77
N GLY A 419 25.92 14.61 41.22
CA GLY A 419 24.73 15.47 41.41
C GLY A 419 23.86 15.64 40.17
N GLU A 420 24.24 15.02 39.04
CA GLU A 420 23.44 14.98 37.81
C GLU A 420 23.25 13.54 37.33
N GLU A 421 23.54 12.52 38.14
CA GLU A 421 23.52 11.12 37.74
C GLU A 421 22.18 10.73 37.12
N GLY A 422 22.22 10.19 35.89
CA GLY A 422 21.06 9.79 35.14
C GLY A 422 20.24 10.91 34.50
N LYS A 423 20.66 12.17 34.63
CA LYS A 423 20.04 13.29 33.93
C LYS A 423 20.14 13.08 32.43
N ILE A 424 19.00 13.20 31.75
CA ILE A 424 18.90 13.03 30.29
C ILE A 424 19.47 14.28 29.62
N LEU A 425 20.41 14.08 28.71
CA LEU A 425 21.07 15.13 27.93
C LEU A 425 20.66 14.92 26.47
N TYR A 426 20.05 15.92 25.83
CA TYR A 426 19.64 15.91 24.45
C TYR A 426 20.64 16.63 23.56
N ALA A 427 20.81 16.20 22.34
CA ALA A 427 21.61 16.90 21.35
C ALA A 427 21.00 18.27 21.01
N ASP A 428 21.86 19.25 20.72
CA ASP A 428 21.43 20.49 20.09
C ASP A 428 21.05 20.23 18.63
N ILE A 429 20.06 20.98 18.13
CA ILE A 429 19.58 20.84 16.73
C ILE A 429 20.70 21.06 15.72
N SER A 430 21.64 21.96 16.04
CA SER A 430 22.79 22.27 15.18
C SER A 430 23.77 21.11 15.02
N GLN A 431 23.80 20.18 16.00
CA GLN A 431 24.67 19.00 15.98
C GLN A 431 24.12 17.85 15.12
N LEU A 432 22.80 17.86 14.82
CA LEU A 432 22.16 16.76 14.12
C LEU A 432 22.63 16.58 12.66
N PRO A 433 22.78 15.34 12.17
CA PRO A 433 22.50 14.08 12.86
C PRO A 433 23.66 13.67 13.77
N VAL A 434 23.35 13.08 14.93
CA VAL A 434 24.36 12.57 15.88
C VAL A 434 24.25 11.04 16.03
N ASP A 435 25.38 10.42 16.36
CA ASP A 435 25.46 9.06 16.88
C ASP A 435 26.06 9.14 18.31
N PRO A 436 25.27 8.93 19.37
CA PRO A 436 25.76 9.06 20.75
C PRO A 436 26.95 8.18 21.10
N LEU A 437 27.20 7.12 20.33
CA LEU A 437 28.40 6.28 20.50
C LEU A 437 29.67 6.94 19.98
N LYS A 438 29.56 7.96 19.11
CA LYS A 438 30.66 8.65 18.45
C LYS A 438 30.75 10.13 18.87
N ASP A 439 29.57 10.74 19.06
CA ASP A 439 29.43 12.16 19.35
C ASP A 439 29.21 12.41 20.85
N LEU A 440 29.44 13.63 21.30
CA LEU A 440 29.26 14.04 22.69
C LEU A 440 28.28 15.21 22.80
N PRO A 441 27.52 15.31 23.88
CA PRO A 441 26.68 16.48 24.12
C PRO A 441 27.57 17.70 24.48
N ALA A 442 27.10 18.88 24.13
CA ALA A 442 27.84 20.12 24.38
C ALA A 442 28.22 20.28 25.87
N GLY A 443 29.49 20.54 26.11
CA GLY A 443 30.00 20.78 27.45
C GLY A 443 30.28 19.55 28.31
N TYR A 444 30.26 18.35 27.75
CA TYR A 444 30.57 17.09 28.45
C TYR A 444 31.73 16.35 27.78
N SER A 445 32.52 15.67 28.61
CA SER A 445 33.54 14.71 28.18
C SER A 445 32.98 13.28 28.12
N LYS A 446 33.69 12.37 27.47
CA LYS A 446 33.27 10.97 27.29
C LYS A 446 33.08 10.23 28.63
N ASP A 447 33.88 10.55 29.62
CA ASP A 447 33.81 9.91 30.96
C ASP A 447 32.64 10.41 31.80
N GLU A 448 32.07 11.56 31.44
CA GLU A 448 30.96 12.20 32.17
C GLU A 448 29.58 11.81 31.63
N VAL A 449 29.50 11.02 30.55
CA VAL A 449 28.23 10.63 29.94
C VAL A 449 28.18 9.13 29.60
N GLU A 450 26.98 8.61 29.56
CA GLU A 450 26.64 7.29 28.99
C GLU A 450 25.73 7.49 27.77
N PRO A 451 26.07 6.94 26.59
CA PRO A 451 25.24 7.08 25.43
C PRO A 451 23.98 6.22 25.53
N ASP A 452 22.87 6.67 24.95
CA ASP A 452 21.74 5.78 24.68
C ASP A 452 22.15 4.78 23.57
N LEU A 453 21.96 3.48 23.83
CA LEU A 453 22.37 2.40 22.92
C LEU A 453 21.29 1.98 21.94
N ASP A 454 20.06 2.40 22.21
CA ASP A 454 18.90 2.00 21.42
C ASP A 454 18.81 2.81 20.11
N VAL A 455 18.16 2.23 19.15
CA VAL A 455 17.76 2.91 17.92
C VAL A 455 16.24 3.10 17.88
N MET A 456 15.80 4.06 17.10
CA MET A 456 14.36 4.30 16.89
C MET A 456 13.71 3.12 16.16
N ASP A 457 12.47 2.82 16.52
CA ASP A 457 11.58 1.95 15.75
C ASP A 457 11.58 2.38 14.26
N THR A 458 11.61 1.41 13.34
CA THR A 458 11.51 1.67 11.90
C THR A 458 10.30 2.55 11.58
N TRP A 459 9.17 2.29 12.24
CA TRP A 459 7.97 3.11 12.07
C TRP A 459 8.13 4.54 12.60
N ALA A 460 9.03 4.81 13.55
CA ALA A 460 9.29 6.17 14.02
C ALA A 460 10.00 7.03 12.97
N THR A 461 10.72 6.41 12.05
CA THR A 461 11.38 7.07 10.92
C THR A 461 10.51 7.10 9.67
N SER A 462 9.92 5.97 9.27
CA SER A 462 9.05 5.91 8.09
C SER A 462 7.72 6.66 8.26
N SER A 463 7.22 6.84 9.49
CA SER A 463 6.03 7.66 9.76
C SER A 463 6.21 9.16 9.53
N VAL A 464 7.42 9.63 9.32
CA VAL A 464 7.70 11.02 8.93
C VAL A 464 8.11 11.14 7.46
N SER A 465 7.70 10.19 6.60
CA SER A 465 7.98 10.24 5.16
C SER A 465 7.55 11.55 4.48
N PRO A 466 6.39 12.17 4.80
CA PRO A 466 6.06 13.49 4.29
C PRO A 466 7.10 14.53 4.68
N GLN A 467 7.53 14.53 5.93
CA GLN A 467 8.52 15.48 6.46
C GLN A 467 9.94 15.21 5.93
N LEU A 468 10.30 13.94 5.71
CA LEU A 468 11.56 13.57 5.05
C LEU A 468 11.68 14.17 3.66
N SER A 469 10.61 14.08 2.86
CA SER A 469 10.58 14.60 1.49
C SER A 469 10.52 16.12 1.43
N THR A 470 9.86 16.76 2.40
CA THR A 470 9.65 18.21 2.44
C THR A 470 10.69 18.96 3.27
N TRP A 471 11.56 18.25 4.00
CA TRP A 471 12.68 18.77 4.80
C TRP A 471 12.28 19.64 6.01
N GLY A 472 11.16 19.30 6.65
CA GLY A 472 10.69 19.99 7.84
C GLY A 472 9.78 19.15 8.71
N ILE A 473 9.75 19.44 10.02
CA ILE A 473 8.92 18.78 11.03
C ILE A 473 7.88 19.75 11.59
N SER A 474 8.30 20.98 11.87
CA SER A 474 7.49 22.07 12.41
C SER A 474 8.18 23.39 12.09
N ASP A 475 7.57 24.52 12.50
CA ASP A 475 8.14 25.86 12.28
C ASP A 475 9.55 26.03 12.89
N GLU A 476 9.79 25.42 14.05
CA GLU A 476 11.09 25.49 14.74
C GLU A 476 12.08 24.43 14.27
N PHE A 477 11.58 23.31 13.73
CA PHE A 477 12.36 22.16 13.33
C PHE A 477 12.24 21.95 11.81
N ALA A 478 12.83 22.82 11.03
CA ALA A 478 12.89 22.69 9.58
C ALA A 478 14.31 22.94 9.05
N ILE A 479 14.71 22.16 8.06
CA ILE A 479 15.94 22.36 7.27
C ILE A 479 15.67 23.39 6.18
N ASN A 480 14.49 23.29 5.56
CA ASN A 480 14.00 24.24 4.58
C ASN A 480 12.49 24.47 4.82
N LYS A 481 12.18 25.53 5.56
CA LYS A 481 10.81 25.87 5.92
C LYS A 481 9.95 26.20 4.69
N ASP A 482 10.47 26.93 3.72
CA ASP A 482 9.70 27.32 2.53
C ASP A 482 9.29 26.10 1.71
N LYS A 483 10.20 25.13 1.53
CA LYS A 483 9.89 23.85 0.89
C LYS A 483 8.85 23.07 1.68
N HIS A 484 8.99 23.01 2.99
CA HIS A 484 8.03 22.30 3.85
C HIS A 484 6.64 22.92 3.78
N ASP A 485 6.51 24.22 3.98
CA ASP A 485 5.22 24.94 3.92
C ASP A 485 4.54 24.82 2.55
N LYS A 486 5.36 24.75 1.50
CA LYS A 486 4.87 24.56 0.14
C LYS A 486 4.31 23.18 -0.11
N LEU A 487 4.94 22.14 0.39
CA LEU A 487 4.63 20.76 0.03
C LEU A 487 3.84 19.98 1.11
N PHE A 488 3.79 20.50 2.34
CA PHE A 488 3.06 19.88 3.45
C PHE A 488 1.83 20.73 3.85
N PRO A 489 0.66 20.14 4.19
CA PRO A 489 0.28 18.74 4.00
C PRO A 489 0.26 18.31 2.53
N MET A 490 0.53 17.03 2.28
CA MET A 490 0.54 16.46 0.93
C MET A 490 -0.87 16.20 0.40
N ASP A 491 -1.02 15.89 -0.89
CA ASP A 491 -2.34 15.67 -1.48
C ASP A 491 -2.76 14.21 -1.43
N LEU A 492 -1.83 13.28 -1.60
CA LEU A 492 -2.14 11.85 -1.71
C LEU A 492 -1.18 10.97 -0.93
N ARG A 493 -1.76 10.02 -0.17
CA ARG A 493 -1.09 8.86 0.42
C ARG A 493 -1.64 7.57 -0.19
N PRO A 494 -0.92 6.91 -1.09
CA PRO A 494 -1.25 5.56 -1.52
C PRO A 494 -0.63 4.53 -0.58
N GLN A 495 -1.34 3.45 -0.25
CA GLN A 495 -0.79 2.33 0.52
C GLN A 495 -1.67 1.08 0.46
N ALA A 496 -1.13 -0.07 0.87
CA ALA A 496 -1.91 -1.29 1.10
C ALA A 496 -2.67 -1.22 2.44
N HIS A 497 -3.80 -1.92 2.52
CA HIS A 497 -4.65 -1.92 3.72
C HIS A 497 -3.98 -2.55 4.95
N GLU A 498 -3.00 -3.43 4.77
CA GLU A 498 -2.31 -4.10 5.87
C GLU A 498 -1.39 -3.18 6.69
N ILE A 499 -1.00 -2.02 6.14
CA ILE A 499 -0.17 -1.03 6.83
C ILE A 499 -0.97 0.18 7.34
N ILE A 500 -2.30 0.11 7.39
CA ILE A 500 -3.15 1.16 7.99
C ILE A 500 -2.87 1.29 9.49
N ARG A 501 -2.74 0.17 10.20
CA ARG A 501 -2.48 0.15 11.66
C ARG A 501 -1.06 0.56 12.05
N THR A 502 -0.15 0.58 11.10
CA THR A 502 1.24 0.97 11.30
C THR A 502 1.52 2.32 10.64
N TRP A 503 1.85 2.32 9.37
CA TRP A 503 2.32 3.52 8.70
C TRP A 503 1.28 4.64 8.66
N ALA A 504 0.06 4.41 8.18
CA ALA A 504 -0.95 5.47 8.14
C ALA A 504 -1.24 6.00 9.55
N PHE A 505 -1.42 5.12 10.52
CA PHE A 505 -1.69 5.49 11.89
C PHE A 505 -0.57 6.35 12.50
N TYR A 506 0.68 5.89 12.42
CA TYR A 506 1.80 6.60 13.00
C TYR A 506 2.11 7.92 12.27
N THR A 507 1.88 7.99 10.96
CA THR A 507 2.04 9.25 10.21
C THR A 507 0.99 10.29 10.61
N ILE A 508 -0.26 9.88 10.80
CA ILE A 508 -1.34 10.75 11.28
C ILE A 508 -1.04 11.24 12.71
N LEU A 509 -0.62 10.32 13.59
CA LEU A 509 -0.21 10.66 14.96
C LEU A 509 0.93 11.69 14.96
N LYS A 510 1.99 11.44 14.19
CA LYS A 510 3.16 12.35 14.12
C LYS A 510 2.76 13.72 13.57
N ALA A 511 2.01 13.80 12.48
CA ALA A 511 1.56 15.07 11.92
C ALA A 511 0.67 15.84 12.91
N HIS A 512 -0.21 15.16 13.62
CA HIS A 512 -1.03 15.74 14.67
C HIS A 512 -0.17 16.31 15.80
N LEU A 513 0.78 15.53 16.33
CA LEU A 513 1.64 15.95 17.43
C LEU A 513 2.62 17.07 17.04
N HIS A 514 3.15 17.03 15.81
CA HIS A 514 4.11 18.04 15.35
C HIS A 514 3.44 19.39 15.02
N GLN A 515 2.36 19.40 14.26
CA GLN A 515 1.77 20.61 13.67
C GLN A 515 0.26 20.69 13.83
N ASN A 516 -0.38 19.81 14.60
CA ASN A 516 -1.83 19.73 14.79
C ASN A 516 -2.60 19.70 13.45
N THR A 517 -2.12 18.95 12.47
CA THR A 517 -2.68 18.85 11.12
C THR A 517 -2.74 17.41 10.62
N LEU A 518 -3.37 17.21 9.44
CA LEU A 518 -3.27 15.99 8.68
C LEU A 518 -1.98 15.95 7.86
N PRO A 519 -1.37 14.79 7.64
CA PRO A 519 -0.19 14.69 6.76
C PRO A 519 -0.55 14.75 5.26
N TRP A 520 -1.78 14.39 4.89
CA TRP A 520 -2.31 14.41 3.51
C TRP A 520 -3.81 14.64 3.49
N LYS A 521 -4.33 15.04 2.32
CA LYS A 521 -5.77 15.25 2.10
C LYS A 521 -6.49 13.95 1.75
N ASN A 522 -5.86 13.09 0.96
CA ASN A 522 -6.43 11.86 0.43
C ASN A 522 -5.57 10.65 0.80
N ILE A 523 -6.23 9.53 1.10
CA ILE A 523 -5.58 8.23 1.29
C ILE A 523 -6.19 7.21 0.33
N MET A 524 -5.34 6.60 -0.51
CA MET A 524 -5.72 5.60 -1.51
C MET A 524 -5.26 4.22 -1.05
N VAL A 525 -6.20 3.30 -0.84
CA VAL A 525 -5.92 2.01 -0.22
C VAL A 525 -6.11 0.87 -1.20
N SER A 526 -5.04 0.12 -1.47
CA SER A 526 -5.08 -1.11 -2.27
C SER A 526 -5.49 -2.32 -1.42
N GLY A 527 -6.16 -3.31 -2.06
CA GLY A 527 -6.38 -4.63 -1.50
C GLY A 527 -5.14 -5.53 -1.58
N TRP A 528 -5.27 -6.79 -1.19
CA TRP A 528 -4.21 -7.79 -1.38
C TRP A 528 -4.11 -8.25 -2.82
N CYS A 529 -2.88 -8.48 -3.25
CA CYS A 529 -2.60 -9.29 -4.42
C CYS A 529 -2.50 -10.76 -4.00
N LEU A 530 -3.40 -11.58 -4.52
CA LEU A 530 -3.53 -13.00 -4.21
C LEU A 530 -2.94 -13.86 -5.34
N ALA A 531 -2.54 -15.09 -5.01
CA ALA A 531 -2.19 -16.09 -6.01
C ALA A 531 -3.42 -16.47 -6.87
N GLU A 532 -3.21 -17.18 -7.96
CA GLU A 532 -4.27 -17.59 -8.88
C GLU A 532 -5.38 -18.40 -8.19
N ASP A 533 -5.04 -19.22 -7.20
CA ASP A 533 -5.97 -19.99 -6.35
C ASP A 533 -6.67 -19.13 -5.29
N ARG A 534 -6.51 -17.81 -5.33
CA ARG A 534 -7.01 -16.82 -4.37
C ARG A 534 -6.44 -16.96 -2.95
N SER A 535 -5.41 -17.76 -2.75
CA SER A 535 -4.72 -17.81 -1.47
C SER A 535 -3.75 -16.63 -1.33
N LYS A 536 -3.46 -16.24 -0.06
CA LYS A 536 -2.41 -15.24 0.21
C LYS A 536 -1.06 -15.77 -0.25
N MET A 537 -0.34 -14.97 -1.03
CA MET A 537 1.02 -15.29 -1.45
C MET A 537 1.94 -15.36 -0.24
N SER A 538 2.72 -16.43 -0.14
CA SER A 538 3.77 -16.55 0.87
C SER A 538 4.93 -17.41 0.38
N LYS A 539 6.14 -17.09 0.84
CA LYS A 539 7.34 -17.86 0.51
C LYS A 539 7.24 -19.31 0.96
N SER A 540 6.61 -19.57 2.12
CA SER A 540 6.43 -20.91 2.68
C SER A 540 5.51 -21.80 1.84
N LYS A 541 4.58 -21.21 1.09
CA LYS A 541 3.68 -21.93 0.16
C LYS A 541 4.27 -22.08 -1.24
N GLY A 542 5.34 -21.37 -1.57
CA GLY A 542 5.96 -21.39 -2.90
C GLY A 542 5.10 -20.77 -4.01
N ASN A 543 4.05 -20.00 -3.67
CA ASN A 543 3.08 -19.42 -4.60
C ASN A 543 3.33 -17.92 -4.89
N VAL A 544 4.51 -17.41 -4.57
CA VAL A 544 4.90 -16.01 -4.86
C VAL A 544 5.28 -15.87 -6.32
N LEU A 545 4.62 -14.93 -6.99
CA LEU A 545 4.92 -14.59 -8.39
C LEU A 545 6.03 -13.53 -8.45
N VAL A 546 7.06 -13.85 -9.22
CA VAL A 546 8.24 -13.00 -9.44
C VAL A 546 7.97 -12.06 -10.61
N PRO A 547 8.01 -10.73 -10.40
CA PRO A 547 7.63 -9.75 -11.43
C PRO A 547 8.47 -9.83 -12.69
N GLU A 548 9.78 -10.06 -12.57
CA GLU A 548 10.73 -10.07 -13.68
C GLU A 548 10.32 -11.08 -14.77
N LYS A 549 9.92 -12.29 -14.38
CA LYS A 549 9.46 -13.31 -15.33
C LYS A 549 8.19 -12.90 -16.06
N LEU A 550 7.29 -12.23 -15.37
CA LEU A 550 6.03 -11.74 -15.98
C LEU A 550 6.31 -10.58 -16.93
N LEU A 551 7.24 -9.70 -16.58
CA LEU A 551 7.67 -8.60 -17.42
C LEU A 551 8.33 -9.10 -18.73
N GLU A 552 9.18 -10.12 -18.64
CA GLU A 552 9.78 -10.77 -19.80
C GLU A 552 8.74 -11.43 -20.73
N GLN A 553 7.69 -12.00 -20.16
CA GLN A 553 6.65 -12.74 -20.89
C GLN A 553 5.59 -11.84 -21.52
N TYR A 554 5.18 -10.80 -20.82
CA TYR A 554 3.99 -10.00 -21.17
C TYR A 554 4.31 -8.53 -21.46
N GLY A 555 5.40 -8.00 -20.93
CA GLY A 555 5.72 -6.58 -20.93
C GLY A 555 5.01 -5.78 -19.86
N SER A 556 5.49 -4.59 -19.61
CA SER A 556 5.02 -3.67 -18.57
C SER A 556 3.56 -3.25 -18.78
N ASP A 557 3.17 -2.85 -19.99
CA ASP A 557 1.82 -2.36 -20.27
C ASP A 557 0.73 -3.41 -19.98
N VAL A 558 1.01 -4.69 -20.24
CA VAL A 558 0.06 -5.78 -19.96
C VAL A 558 -0.09 -6.04 -18.47
N ILE A 559 1.02 -5.96 -17.72
CA ILE A 559 0.98 -6.10 -16.25
C ILE A 559 0.24 -4.92 -15.62
N ARG A 560 0.47 -3.71 -16.12
CA ARG A 560 -0.25 -2.52 -15.69
C ARG A 560 -1.74 -2.59 -16.02
N TYR A 561 -2.08 -3.12 -17.20
CA TYR A 561 -3.48 -3.42 -17.57
C TYR A 561 -4.15 -4.36 -16.57
N TRP A 562 -3.47 -5.45 -16.17
CA TRP A 562 -3.99 -6.35 -15.15
C TRP A 562 -4.24 -5.62 -13.81
N SER A 563 -3.31 -4.79 -13.37
CA SER A 563 -3.48 -3.98 -12.17
C SER A 563 -4.63 -2.98 -12.28
N ALA A 564 -4.86 -2.40 -13.47
CA ALA A 564 -5.92 -1.44 -13.73
C ALA A 564 -7.33 -2.06 -13.74
N ASN A 565 -7.43 -3.38 -13.94
CA ASN A 565 -8.72 -4.11 -13.88
C ASN A 565 -9.21 -4.38 -12.44
N SER A 566 -8.50 -3.91 -11.44
CA SER A 566 -8.88 -4.07 -10.04
C SER A 566 -9.31 -2.75 -9.40
N ARG A 567 -10.26 -2.81 -8.49
CA ARG A 567 -10.73 -1.63 -7.75
C ARG A 567 -9.93 -1.44 -6.46
N LEU A 568 -9.83 -0.21 -6.01
CA LEU A 568 -9.28 0.10 -4.70
C LEU A 568 -10.02 -0.65 -3.59
N GLY A 569 -9.26 -1.10 -2.59
CA GLY A 569 -9.79 -1.83 -1.43
C GLY A 569 -10.20 -3.27 -1.69
N ALA A 570 -10.21 -3.72 -2.94
CA ALA A 570 -10.58 -5.09 -3.31
C ALA A 570 -9.34 -5.98 -3.44
N ASP A 571 -9.43 -7.19 -2.89
CA ASP A 571 -8.40 -8.20 -3.09
C ASP A 571 -8.49 -8.75 -4.52
N THR A 572 -7.34 -8.84 -5.19
CA THR A 572 -7.26 -9.22 -6.60
C THR A 572 -6.31 -10.41 -6.77
N ALA A 573 -6.82 -11.47 -7.38
CA ALA A 573 -5.99 -12.61 -7.74
C ALA A 573 -5.23 -12.34 -9.05
N TYR A 574 -4.02 -12.88 -9.14
CA TYR A 574 -3.35 -12.99 -10.43
C TYR A 574 -4.23 -13.79 -11.39
N SER A 575 -4.32 -13.36 -12.64
CA SER A 575 -5.12 -14.03 -13.67
C SER A 575 -4.40 -14.00 -15.02
N GLU A 576 -4.04 -15.17 -15.51
CA GLU A 576 -3.41 -15.32 -16.82
C GLU A 576 -4.35 -14.88 -17.95
N ASP A 577 -5.66 -15.09 -17.80
CA ASP A 577 -6.65 -14.67 -18.80
C ASP A 577 -6.74 -13.15 -18.92
N VAL A 578 -6.63 -12.42 -17.81
CA VAL A 578 -6.55 -10.94 -17.85
C VAL A 578 -5.28 -10.49 -18.55
N MET A 579 -4.13 -11.17 -18.32
CA MET A 579 -2.89 -10.90 -19.05
C MET A 579 -3.05 -11.15 -20.56
N LYS A 580 -3.69 -12.24 -20.95
CA LYS A 580 -4.00 -12.52 -22.39
C LYS A 580 -4.89 -11.44 -22.99
N ASN A 581 -5.88 -10.95 -22.26
CA ASN A 581 -6.77 -9.86 -22.72
C ASN A 581 -5.97 -8.55 -22.89
N GLY A 582 -5.09 -8.20 -21.94
CA GLY A 582 -4.19 -7.06 -22.09
C GLY A 582 -3.31 -7.16 -23.34
N LYS A 583 -2.75 -8.33 -23.62
CA LYS A 583 -1.97 -8.57 -24.85
C LYS A 583 -2.81 -8.41 -26.11
N ARG A 584 -4.07 -8.86 -26.09
CA ARG A 584 -5.02 -8.64 -27.19
C ARG A 584 -5.30 -7.15 -27.40
N LEU A 585 -5.50 -6.40 -26.32
CA LEU A 585 -5.74 -4.96 -26.39
C LEU A 585 -4.53 -4.21 -26.97
N VAL A 586 -3.30 -4.50 -26.51
CA VAL A 586 -2.07 -3.93 -27.06
C VAL A 586 -1.97 -4.19 -28.57
N ASN A 587 -2.17 -5.43 -29.00
CA ASN A 587 -2.13 -5.78 -30.42
C ASN A 587 -3.23 -5.10 -31.24
N LYS A 588 -4.43 -4.95 -30.68
CA LYS A 588 -5.54 -4.28 -31.36
C LYS A 588 -5.30 -2.77 -31.48
N LEU A 589 -4.76 -2.13 -30.42
CA LEU A 589 -4.35 -0.72 -30.48
C LEU A 589 -3.34 -0.48 -31.58
N TRP A 590 -2.28 -1.33 -31.65
CA TRP A 590 -1.27 -1.25 -32.71
C TRP A 590 -1.88 -1.35 -34.10
N ASN A 591 -2.74 -2.36 -34.33
CA ASN A 591 -3.36 -2.58 -35.64
C ASN A 591 -4.36 -1.49 -36.02
N ALA A 592 -5.15 -1.00 -35.07
CA ALA A 592 -6.06 0.13 -35.29
C ALA A 592 -5.28 1.40 -35.65
N ALA A 593 -4.23 1.72 -34.89
CA ALA A 593 -3.35 2.84 -35.17
C ALA A 593 -2.70 2.75 -36.58
N LYS A 594 -2.22 1.56 -36.93
CA LYS A 594 -1.68 1.29 -38.27
C LYS A 594 -2.71 1.51 -39.37
N PHE A 595 -3.94 1.06 -39.17
CA PHE A 595 -5.02 1.25 -40.14
C PHE A 595 -5.34 2.73 -40.35
N VAL A 596 -5.57 3.48 -39.24
CA VAL A 596 -5.96 4.89 -39.36
C VAL A 596 -4.84 5.76 -39.93
N SER A 597 -3.58 5.42 -39.65
CA SER A 597 -2.42 6.15 -40.13
C SER A 597 -2.32 6.21 -41.66
N GLN A 598 -2.85 5.22 -42.38
CA GLN A 598 -2.81 5.15 -43.84
C GLN A 598 -3.53 6.33 -44.52
N HIS A 599 -4.44 6.98 -43.78
CA HIS A 599 -5.27 8.05 -44.34
C HIS A 599 -4.79 9.44 -43.93
N PHE A 600 -3.90 9.57 -42.95
CA PHE A 600 -3.55 10.86 -42.34
C PHE A 600 -2.82 11.83 -43.31
N ASP A 601 -2.21 11.34 -44.39
CA ASP A 601 -1.58 12.19 -45.39
C ASP A 601 -2.58 13.05 -46.16
N LYS A 602 -3.85 12.66 -46.18
CA LYS A 602 -4.95 13.43 -46.78
C LYS A 602 -5.37 14.63 -45.96
N LEU A 603 -4.97 14.74 -44.68
CA LEU A 603 -5.26 15.88 -43.82
C LEU A 603 -4.24 17.01 -44.03
N SER A 604 -4.71 18.27 -43.95
CA SER A 604 -3.85 19.44 -43.98
C SER A 604 -2.90 19.48 -42.79
N ALA A 605 -1.75 20.15 -42.94
CA ALA A 605 -0.81 20.35 -41.84
C ALA A 605 -1.39 21.21 -40.71
N GLU A 606 -2.32 22.11 -41.04
CA GLU A 606 -3.06 22.95 -40.11
C GLU A 606 -3.99 22.11 -39.25
N ASP A 607 -4.83 21.23 -39.86
CA ASP A 607 -5.80 20.42 -39.16
C ASP A 607 -5.15 19.33 -38.28
N LYS A 608 -3.96 18.84 -38.66
CA LYS A 608 -3.14 17.95 -37.83
C LYS A 608 -2.67 18.59 -36.53
N LYS A 609 -2.49 19.93 -36.52
CA LYS A 609 -2.07 20.70 -35.34
C LYS A 609 -3.23 21.24 -34.53
N ALA A 610 -4.40 21.35 -35.12
CA ALA A 610 -5.60 21.90 -34.52
C ALA A 610 -6.20 20.97 -33.45
N ASN A 611 -6.90 21.56 -32.49
CA ASN A 611 -7.74 20.81 -31.57
C ASN A 611 -9.05 20.43 -32.26
N LEU A 612 -9.72 19.40 -31.77
CA LEU A 612 -11.00 18.95 -32.29
C LEU A 612 -12.06 20.07 -32.33
N ILE A 613 -12.07 20.95 -31.34
CA ILE A 613 -13.02 22.08 -31.25
C ILE A 613 -12.81 23.06 -32.43
N ASP A 614 -11.55 23.28 -32.83
CA ASP A 614 -11.19 24.24 -33.87
C ASP A 614 -11.59 23.76 -35.29
N VAL A 615 -11.67 22.45 -35.45
CA VAL A 615 -11.97 21.80 -36.74
C VAL A 615 -13.34 21.17 -36.80
N LYS A 616 -14.18 21.34 -35.80
CA LYS A 616 -15.50 20.70 -35.68
C LYS A 616 -16.40 20.88 -36.89
N GLU A 617 -16.36 22.04 -37.54
CA GLU A 617 -17.18 22.38 -38.71
C GLU A 617 -16.79 21.55 -39.94
N LYS A 618 -15.60 20.91 -39.95
CA LYS A 618 -15.12 20.05 -41.02
C LYS A 618 -15.59 18.59 -40.86
N ILE A 619 -16.16 18.27 -39.70
CA ILE A 619 -16.78 16.97 -39.43
C ILE A 619 -18.26 17.11 -39.78
N THR A 620 -18.60 16.76 -41.02
CA THR A 620 -19.91 17.05 -41.59
C THR A 620 -20.81 15.82 -41.67
N HIS A 621 -20.27 14.60 -41.69
CA HIS A 621 -21.03 13.36 -41.80
C HIS A 621 -21.72 13.02 -40.46
N GLU A 622 -22.98 12.66 -40.51
CA GLU A 622 -23.85 12.44 -39.35
C GLU A 622 -23.32 11.35 -38.40
N PHE A 623 -22.81 10.23 -38.93
CA PHE A 623 -22.23 9.19 -38.10
C PHE A 623 -20.93 9.61 -37.44
N ASP A 624 -20.12 10.41 -38.14
CA ASP A 624 -18.87 10.95 -37.56
C ASP A 624 -19.16 11.91 -36.38
N GLN A 625 -20.16 12.77 -36.53
CA GLN A 625 -20.64 13.67 -35.49
C GLN A 625 -21.16 12.92 -34.26
N TRP A 626 -21.90 11.81 -34.49
CA TRP A 626 -22.36 10.92 -33.41
C TRP A 626 -21.18 10.31 -32.64
N VAL A 627 -20.18 9.79 -33.35
CA VAL A 627 -18.96 9.21 -32.73
C VAL A 627 -18.23 10.25 -31.89
N ILE A 628 -18.11 11.50 -32.38
CA ILE A 628 -17.50 12.59 -31.61
C ILE A 628 -18.32 12.92 -30.35
N ASN A 629 -19.65 12.97 -30.42
CA ASN A 629 -20.49 13.18 -29.23
C ASN A 629 -20.24 12.07 -28.18
N LYS A 630 -20.20 10.79 -28.61
CA LYS A 630 -19.86 9.66 -27.73
C LYS A 630 -18.43 9.74 -27.16
N LEU A 631 -17.47 10.25 -27.96
CA LEU A 631 -16.10 10.48 -27.51
C LEU A 631 -16.01 11.57 -26.44
N VAL A 632 -16.74 12.66 -26.58
CA VAL A 632 -16.81 13.75 -25.58
C VAL A 632 -17.41 13.23 -24.27
N GLU A 633 -18.51 12.45 -24.38
CA GLU A 633 -19.11 11.78 -23.22
C GLU A 633 -18.10 10.86 -22.50
N LEU A 634 -17.36 10.05 -23.25
CA LEU A 634 -16.29 9.20 -22.72
C LEU A 634 -15.23 10.00 -21.98
N VAL A 635 -14.72 11.08 -22.60
CA VAL A 635 -13.66 11.92 -22.01
C VAL A 635 -14.12 12.52 -20.69
N ASN A 636 -15.34 13.08 -20.64
CA ASN A 636 -15.89 13.68 -19.44
C ASN A 636 -16.05 12.64 -18.32
N ASN A 637 -16.61 11.49 -18.63
CA ASN A 637 -16.81 10.41 -17.66
C ASN A 637 -15.47 9.85 -17.17
N ALA A 638 -14.53 9.50 -18.05
CA ALA A 638 -13.23 8.96 -17.68
C ALA A 638 -12.40 9.96 -16.84
N THR A 639 -12.48 11.26 -17.18
CA THR A 639 -11.82 12.32 -16.40
C THR A 639 -12.41 12.41 -14.99
N SER A 640 -13.73 12.39 -14.87
CA SER A 640 -14.42 12.41 -13.58
C SER A 640 -14.06 11.20 -12.73
N GLU A 641 -14.01 9.99 -13.31
CA GLU A 641 -13.63 8.77 -12.61
C GLU A 641 -12.18 8.86 -12.09
N LEU A 642 -11.23 9.33 -12.90
CA LEU A 642 -9.83 9.53 -12.49
C LEU A 642 -9.69 10.56 -11.37
N GLN A 643 -10.44 11.67 -11.43
CA GLN A 643 -10.46 12.70 -10.38
C GLN A 643 -11.04 12.17 -9.06
N ASN A 644 -11.94 11.18 -9.13
CA ASN A 644 -12.50 10.48 -7.98
C ASN A 644 -11.70 9.24 -7.55
N TYR A 645 -10.50 9.02 -8.10
CA TYR A 645 -9.63 7.87 -7.84
C TYR A 645 -10.19 6.51 -8.29
N GLU A 646 -11.24 6.51 -9.14
CA GLU A 646 -11.87 5.31 -9.71
C GLU A 646 -11.24 4.93 -11.05
N TYR A 647 -9.92 4.76 -11.07
CA TYR A 647 -9.14 4.48 -12.28
C TYR A 647 -9.62 3.22 -13.03
N ALA A 648 -10.11 2.19 -12.32
CA ALA A 648 -10.61 0.97 -12.95
C ALA A 648 -11.86 1.24 -13.80
N ASN A 649 -12.75 2.13 -13.36
CA ASN A 649 -13.91 2.55 -14.13
C ASN A 649 -13.48 3.34 -15.37
N ALA A 650 -12.54 4.27 -15.22
CA ALA A 650 -12.01 5.05 -16.35
C ALA A 650 -11.39 4.15 -17.41
N MET A 651 -10.59 3.14 -17.00
CA MET A 651 -10.02 2.15 -17.89
C MET A 651 -11.11 1.35 -18.61
N HIS A 652 -12.11 0.84 -17.87
CA HIS A 652 -13.22 0.06 -18.44
C HIS A 652 -14.04 0.86 -19.44
N LEU A 653 -14.38 2.13 -19.14
CA LEU A 653 -15.10 3.01 -20.06
C LEU A 653 -14.32 3.21 -21.36
N THR A 654 -13.01 3.45 -21.25
CA THR A 654 -12.12 3.65 -22.39
C THR A 654 -12.02 2.38 -23.24
N GLU A 655 -11.81 1.24 -22.59
CA GLU A 655 -11.72 -0.05 -23.28
C GLU A 655 -13.05 -0.43 -23.98
N LYS A 656 -14.17 -0.22 -23.31
CA LYS A 656 -15.51 -0.47 -23.90
C LYS A 656 -15.74 0.38 -25.15
N PHE A 657 -15.44 1.66 -25.09
CA PHE A 657 -15.56 2.53 -26.27
C PHE A 657 -14.62 2.07 -27.39
N PHE A 658 -13.36 1.75 -27.05
CA PHE A 658 -12.37 1.29 -28.02
C PHE A 658 -12.84 0.04 -28.78
N TRP A 659 -13.34 -0.98 -28.07
CA TRP A 659 -13.83 -2.19 -28.71
C TRP A 659 -15.15 -1.96 -29.43
N SER A 660 -16.20 -1.54 -28.71
CA SER A 660 -17.57 -1.57 -29.24
C SER A 660 -17.88 -0.42 -30.18
N VAL A 661 -17.48 0.82 -29.84
CA VAL A 661 -17.80 1.99 -30.69
C VAL A 661 -16.78 2.14 -31.80
N PHE A 662 -15.49 2.10 -31.45
CA PHE A 662 -14.44 2.41 -32.42
C PHE A 662 -14.09 1.23 -33.30
N CYS A 663 -13.61 0.09 -32.73
CA CYS A 663 -13.08 -1.01 -33.53
C CYS A 663 -14.15 -1.84 -34.24
N ASP A 664 -15.23 -2.21 -33.54
CA ASP A 664 -16.23 -3.11 -34.10
C ASP A 664 -17.21 -2.38 -35.05
N ASN A 665 -17.41 -1.08 -34.84
CA ASN A 665 -18.36 -0.31 -35.61
C ASN A 665 -17.71 0.77 -36.46
N TYR A 666 -17.11 1.81 -35.83
CA TYR A 666 -16.71 2.99 -36.58
C TYR A 666 -15.64 2.74 -37.63
N LEU A 667 -14.61 1.92 -37.32
CA LEU A 667 -13.56 1.58 -38.28
C LEU A 667 -14.15 0.86 -39.52
N GLU A 668 -15.13 -0.02 -39.36
CA GLU A 668 -15.70 -0.75 -40.47
C GLU A 668 -16.72 0.10 -41.27
N ILE A 669 -17.54 0.92 -40.61
CA ILE A 669 -18.50 1.83 -41.24
C ILE A 669 -17.80 2.92 -42.05
N SER A 670 -16.78 3.59 -41.45
CA SER A 670 -16.06 4.68 -42.09
C SER A 670 -15.08 4.25 -43.17
N LYS A 671 -14.77 2.94 -43.27
CA LYS A 671 -13.74 2.37 -44.13
C LYS A 671 -13.87 2.77 -45.59
N THR A 672 -15.06 2.59 -46.17
CA THR A 672 -15.31 2.89 -47.59
C THR A 672 -15.15 4.38 -47.85
N ARG A 673 -15.62 5.24 -46.93
CA ARG A 673 -15.48 6.69 -47.05
C ARG A 673 -14.00 7.13 -46.95
N ALA A 674 -13.24 6.55 -46.01
CA ALA A 674 -11.84 6.90 -45.82
C ALA A 674 -10.95 6.51 -47.03
N TYR A 675 -11.27 5.37 -47.68
CA TYR A 675 -10.57 4.90 -48.85
C TYR A 675 -10.98 5.58 -50.16
N ASP A 676 -12.08 6.27 -50.27
CA ASP A 676 -12.64 6.89 -51.48
C ASP A 676 -11.55 7.39 -52.48
N GLU A 677 -11.00 6.43 -53.27
CA GLU A 677 -9.94 6.71 -54.23
C GLU A 677 -10.46 7.43 -55.49
N GLU A 678 -11.75 7.24 -55.75
CA GLU A 678 -12.40 7.86 -56.88
C GLU A 678 -12.89 9.30 -56.63
N ASN A 679 -12.66 9.80 -55.36
CA ASN A 679 -13.09 11.12 -54.94
C ASN A 679 -14.58 11.43 -55.18
N LYS A 680 -15.42 10.43 -54.94
CA LYS A 680 -16.88 10.55 -55.13
C LYS A 680 -17.54 11.38 -54.05
N ASN A 681 -17.02 11.35 -52.83
CA ASN A 681 -17.51 12.15 -51.72
C ASN A 681 -16.34 12.75 -50.91
N PRO A 682 -15.65 13.80 -51.42
CA PRO A 682 -14.46 14.37 -50.75
C PRO A 682 -14.76 14.94 -49.37
N ASN A 683 -15.97 15.49 -49.13
CA ASN A 683 -16.33 16.02 -47.82
C ASN A 683 -16.53 14.89 -46.80
N GLY A 684 -17.25 13.82 -47.18
CA GLY A 684 -17.41 12.65 -46.34
C GLY A 684 -16.10 11.91 -46.07
N GLN A 685 -15.19 11.88 -47.06
CA GLN A 685 -13.84 11.34 -46.87
C GLN A 685 -13.06 12.15 -45.84
N TYR A 686 -13.03 13.48 -46.00
CA TYR A 686 -12.30 14.38 -45.09
C TYR A 686 -12.85 14.30 -43.67
N SER A 687 -14.21 14.33 -43.55
CA SER A 687 -14.91 14.16 -42.26
C SER A 687 -14.50 12.86 -41.55
N SER A 688 -14.54 11.72 -42.25
CA SER A 688 -14.18 10.43 -41.66
C SER A 688 -12.71 10.36 -41.24
N ILE A 689 -11.77 10.86 -42.06
CA ILE A 689 -10.34 10.82 -41.76
C ILE A 689 -10.01 11.74 -40.57
N LEU A 690 -10.62 12.92 -40.52
CA LEU A 690 -10.45 13.86 -39.42
C LEU A 690 -11.01 13.27 -38.10
N THR A 691 -12.14 12.61 -38.16
CA THR A 691 -12.73 11.90 -37.00
C THR A 691 -11.83 10.75 -36.55
N LEU A 692 -11.34 9.90 -37.47
CA LEU A 692 -10.37 8.82 -37.14
C LEU A 692 -9.11 9.38 -36.45
N TYR A 693 -8.61 10.51 -36.95
CA TYR A 693 -7.44 11.19 -36.39
C TYR A 693 -7.64 11.59 -34.94
N HIS A 694 -8.74 12.29 -34.65
CA HIS A 694 -9.00 12.79 -33.31
C HIS A 694 -9.46 11.70 -32.32
N VAL A 695 -10.26 10.73 -32.75
CA VAL A 695 -10.67 9.59 -31.93
C VAL A 695 -9.44 8.79 -31.49
N MET A 696 -8.54 8.44 -32.41
CA MET A 696 -7.35 7.66 -32.08
C MET A 696 -6.41 8.45 -31.15
N LYS A 697 -6.21 9.76 -31.40
CA LYS A 697 -5.42 10.64 -30.54
C LYS A 697 -5.96 10.68 -29.12
N THR A 698 -7.28 10.76 -28.99
CA THR A 698 -7.97 10.80 -27.69
C THR A 698 -7.84 9.48 -26.95
N LEU A 699 -8.07 8.36 -27.64
CA LEU A 699 -7.96 7.03 -27.06
C LEU A 699 -6.55 6.75 -26.53
N LEU A 700 -5.51 7.14 -27.29
CA LEU A 700 -4.13 7.02 -26.81
C LEU A 700 -3.90 7.81 -25.53
N LYS A 701 -4.43 9.03 -25.43
CA LYS A 701 -4.31 9.86 -24.21
C LYS A 701 -5.08 9.27 -23.03
N LEU A 702 -6.27 8.69 -23.25
CA LEU A 702 -7.05 8.03 -22.21
C LEU A 702 -6.40 6.73 -21.71
N PHE A 703 -5.72 5.98 -22.59
CA PHE A 703 -4.97 4.77 -22.23
C PHE A 703 -3.58 5.08 -21.64
N ALA A 704 -3.02 6.27 -21.85
CA ALA A 704 -1.65 6.60 -21.47
C ALA A 704 -1.33 6.41 -19.97
N PRO A 705 -2.21 6.73 -19.02
CA PRO A 705 -1.95 6.44 -17.61
C PRO A 705 -1.76 4.95 -17.31
N PHE A 706 -2.45 4.09 -18.06
CA PHE A 706 -2.50 2.63 -17.84
C PHE A 706 -1.42 1.87 -18.59
N MET A 707 -1.21 2.20 -19.86
CA MET A 707 -0.30 1.53 -20.80
C MET A 707 0.68 2.53 -21.41
N PRO A 708 1.66 3.02 -20.63
CA PRO A 708 2.47 4.17 -21.03
C PRO A 708 3.37 3.93 -22.25
N HIS A 709 3.91 2.72 -22.43
CA HIS A 709 4.89 2.49 -23.50
C HIS A 709 4.25 2.38 -24.88
N ILE A 710 3.18 1.58 -25.01
CA ILE A 710 2.47 1.44 -26.31
C ILE A 710 1.84 2.75 -26.74
N THR A 711 1.29 3.52 -25.78
CA THR A 711 0.66 4.81 -26.09
C THR A 711 1.69 5.86 -26.47
N GLU A 712 2.84 5.89 -25.82
CA GLU A 712 3.96 6.76 -26.22
C GLU A 712 4.47 6.40 -27.62
N GLU A 713 4.72 5.11 -27.90
CA GLU A 713 5.23 4.67 -29.19
C GLU A 713 4.27 5.07 -30.32
N LEU A 714 2.98 4.80 -30.15
CA LEU A 714 1.97 5.16 -31.14
C LEU A 714 1.80 6.68 -31.28
N TYR A 715 1.84 7.41 -30.18
CA TYR A 715 1.68 8.87 -30.19
C TYR A 715 2.83 9.56 -30.94
N GLN A 716 4.06 9.08 -30.74
CA GLN A 716 5.25 9.60 -31.43
C GLN A 716 5.30 9.24 -32.92
N ILE A 717 4.74 8.10 -33.30
CA ILE A 717 4.62 7.72 -34.71
C ILE A 717 3.59 8.60 -35.43
N LEU A 718 2.46 8.89 -34.78
CA LEU A 718 1.27 9.43 -35.42
C LEU A 718 1.12 10.96 -35.31
N TYR A 719 1.54 11.57 -34.18
CA TYR A 719 1.07 12.91 -33.83
C TYR A 719 2.17 13.92 -33.48
N SER A 720 3.17 13.59 -32.70
CA SER A 720 4.07 14.59 -32.12
C SER A 720 5.38 13.98 -31.66
N ASP A 721 6.45 14.81 -31.67
CA ASP A 721 7.75 14.49 -31.08
C ASP A 721 7.79 14.79 -29.56
N ASN A 722 6.77 15.40 -29.00
CA ASN A 722 6.65 15.57 -27.55
C ASN A 722 6.02 14.34 -26.91
N SER A 723 6.46 13.99 -25.69
CA SER A 723 5.88 12.86 -24.97
C SER A 723 4.39 13.06 -24.71
N ILE A 724 3.64 11.95 -24.82
CA ILE A 724 2.21 11.94 -24.44
C ILE A 724 2.02 12.25 -22.95
N HIS A 725 3.01 11.95 -22.11
CA HIS A 725 2.95 12.02 -20.65
C HIS A 725 3.32 13.38 -20.04
N ILE A 726 3.56 14.42 -20.86
CA ILE A 726 3.93 15.74 -20.36
C ILE A 726 2.79 16.44 -19.65
N LYS A 727 3.14 17.38 -18.77
CA LYS A 727 2.20 18.27 -18.08
C LYS A 727 1.25 18.96 -19.08
N GLY A 728 -0.05 18.91 -18.76
CA GLY A 728 -1.10 19.62 -19.53
C GLY A 728 -1.52 18.97 -20.85
N ASN A 729 -1.04 17.74 -21.13
CA ASN A 729 -1.42 17.03 -22.37
C ASN A 729 -2.73 16.22 -22.25
N TRP A 730 -3.58 16.49 -21.26
CA TRP A 730 -4.89 15.87 -21.13
C TRP A 730 -5.87 16.44 -22.17
N ILE A 731 -7.05 15.89 -22.18
CA ILE A 731 -8.09 16.19 -23.18
C ILE A 731 -9.17 17.06 -22.51
N ASN A 732 -9.53 18.14 -23.17
CA ASN A 732 -10.67 18.93 -22.80
C ASN A 732 -11.40 19.40 -24.07
N TYR A 733 -12.61 18.89 -24.27
CA TYR A 733 -13.46 19.27 -25.39
C TYR A 733 -14.57 20.26 -24.98
N GLY A 734 -14.56 20.72 -23.73
CA GLY A 734 -15.58 21.66 -23.24
C GLY A 734 -16.99 21.11 -23.44
N ASN A 735 -17.86 21.96 -23.98
CA ASN A 735 -19.24 21.62 -24.27
C ASN A 735 -19.46 21.24 -25.75
N LEU A 736 -18.43 20.67 -26.41
CA LEU A 736 -18.58 20.22 -27.80
C LEU A 736 -19.70 19.17 -27.88
N ASN A 737 -20.71 19.49 -28.67
CA ASN A 737 -21.84 18.59 -28.92
C ASN A 737 -22.48 18.98 -30.27
N TYR A 738 -22.56 17.99 -31.17
CA TYR A 738 -23.25 18.15 -32.43
C TYR A 738 -24.75 17.90 -32.20
N LYS A 739 -25.55 18.80 -32.74
CA LYS A 739 -27.03 18.69 -32.72
C LYS A 739 -27.46 17.74 -33.86
N ILE A 740 -27.49 16.47 -33.56
CA ILE A 740 -27.91 15.40 -34.50
C ILE A 740 -29.08 14.64 -33.92
N ASP A 741 -29.84 13.97 -34.78
CA ASP A 741 -30.80 12.94 -34.34
C ASP A 741 -30.05 11.64 -34.05
N ALA A 742 -29.77 11.37 -32.79
CA ALA A 742 -29.02 10.18 -32.38
C ALA A 742 -29.73 8.88 -32.73
N THR A 743 -31.04 8.87 -32.94
CA THR A 743 -31.80 7.66 -33.33
C THR A 743 -31.35 7.12 -34.68
N GLN A 744 -30.89 7.97 -35.57
CA GLN A 744 -30.40 7.62 -36.89
C GLN A 744 -29.12 6.75 -36.85
N PRO A 745 -27.99 7.23 -36.27
CA PRO A 745 -26.77 6.41 -36.10
C PRO A 745 -27.02 5.15 -35.26
N GLU A 746 -27.81 5.24 -34.19
CA GLU A 746 -28.14 4.11 -33.31
C GLU A 746 -28.99 3.06 -34.07
N GLY A 747 -29.93 3.47 -34.90
CA GLY A 747 -30.67 2.60 -35.77
C GLY A 747 -29.80 1.88 -36.81
N LEU A 748 -28.82 2.57 -37.40
CA LEU A 748 -27.81 1.93 -38.26
C LEU A 748 -27.08 0.82 -37.54
N LEU A 749 -26.63 1.04 -36.29
CA LEU A 749 -25.94 0.05 -35.49
C LEU A 749 -26.82 -1.15 -35.18
N GLU A 750 -28.09 -0.94 -34.84
CA GLU A 750 -29.05 -2.01 -34.58
C GLU A 750 -29.31 -2.88 -35.85
N ILE A 751 -29.50 -2.26 -37.01
CA ILE A 751 -29.62 -2.95 -38.27
C ILE A 751 -28.35 -3.78 -38.55
N LEU A 752 -27.18 -3.21 -38.35
CA LEU A 752 -25.91 -3.87 -38.56
C LEU A 752 -25.74 -5.10 -37.66
N ASP A 753 -26.18 -5.03 -36.41
CA ASP A 753 -26.14 -6.15 -35.46
C ASP A 753 -27.08 -7.30 -35.95
N HIS A 754 -28.26 -6.97 -36.44
CA HIS A 754 -29.16 -7.98 -37.06
C HIS A 754 -28.49 -8.68 -38.25
N VAL A 755 -27.81 -7.91 -39.12
CA VAL A 755 -27.12 -8.49 -40.29
C VAL A 755 -25.94 -9.36 -39.85
N ARG A 756 -25.17 -8.95 -38.90
CA ARG A 756 -24.04 -9.74 -38.36
C ARG A 756 -24.52 -11.05 -37.74
N LYS A 757 -25.57 -10.99 -36.93
CA LYS A 757 -26.20 -12.17 -36.33
C LYS A 757 -26.70 -13.16 -37.39
N PHE A 758 -27.44 -12.67 -38.39
CA PHE A 758 -27.90 -13.49 -39.50
C PHE A 758 -26.73 -14.16 -40.23
N LYS A 759 -25.67 -13.40 -40.59
CA LYS A 759 -24.51 -13.97 -41.28
C LYS A 759 -23.81 -15.04 -40.45
N ALA A 760 -23.69 -14.82 -39.14
CA ALA A 760 -23.11 -15.80 -38.20
C ALA A 760 -23.95 -17.08 -38.11
N GLU A 761 -25.27 -16.96 -37.96
CA GLU A 761 -26.21 -18.10 -37.91
C GLU A 761 -26.20 -18.94 -39.21
N LYS A 762 -25.96 -18.29 -40.34
CA LYS A 762 -25.84 -18.93 -41.67
C LYS A 762 -24.40 -19.36 -41.99
N ASN A 763 -23.43 -19.20 -41.08
CA ASN A 763 -22.01 -19.46 -41.33
C ASN A 763 -21.44 -18.71 -42.53
N LEU A 764 -21.95 -17.53 -42.83
CA LEU A 764 -21.50 -16.68 -43.91
C LEU A 764 -20.33 -15.77 -43.45
N SER A 765 -19.42 -15.46 -44.39
CA SER A 765 -18.42 -14.43 -44.14
C SER A 765 -19.10 -13.08 -43.87
N ILE A 766 -18.51 -12.25 -43.00
CA ILE A 766 -18.99 -10.88 -42.77
C ILE A 766 -19.03 -10.08 -44.09
N LYS A 767 -18.14 -10.37 -45.02
CA LYS A 767 -18.08 -9.78 -46.36
C LYS A 767 -19.01 -10.44 -47.40
N ALA A 768 -19.77 -11.47 -47.01
CA ALA A 768 -20.70 -12.09 -47.91
C ALA A 768 -21.73 -11.06 -48.41
N GLU A 769 -21.99 -11.09 -49.72
CA GLU A 769 -22.92 -10.19 -50.38
C GLU A 769 -24.37 -10.47 -49.93
N VAL A 770 -25.12 -9.39 -49.71
CA VAL A 770 -26.55 -9.41 -49.41
C VAL A 770 -27.29 -8.79 -50.58
N GLN A 771 -28.26 -9.49 -51.15
CA GLN A 771 -28.98 -8.98 -52.32
C GLN A 771 -29.91 -7.83 -51.90
N LEU A 772 -30.67 -8.03 -50.84
CA LEU A 772 -31.63 -7.03 -50.35
C LEU A 772 -31.71 -7.03 -48.83
N LEU A 773 -31.69 -5.83 -48.25
CA LEU A 773 -32.06 -5.57 -46.84
C LEU A 773 -33.42 -4.84 -46.85
N GLU A 774 -34.44 -5.48 -46.31
CA GLU A 774 -35.74 -4.81 -46.05
C GLU A 774 -35.79 -4.44 -44.56
N VAL A 775 -35.83 -3.16 -44.27
CA VAL A 775 -35.82 -2.60 -42.90
C VAL A 775 -37.15 -1.95 -42.59
N SER A 776 -37.76 -2.30 -41.48
CA SER A 776 -38.94 -1.62 -40.95
C SER A 776 -38.68 -1.04 -39.57
N GLY A 777 -39.44 -0.02 -39.15
CA GLY A 777 -39.33 0.65 -37.88
C GLY A 777 -38.46 1.90 -37.87
N ILE A 778 -37.62 2.06 -38.90
CA ILE A 778 -36.79 3.26 -39.08
C ILE A 778 -36.50 3.48 -40.56
N GLU A 779 -36.30 4.73 -40.95
CA GLU A 779 -35.76 5.15 -42.24
C GLU A 779 -34.48 5.98 -41.97
N LEU A 780 -33.35 5.56 -42.52
CA LEU A 780 -32.07 6.23 -42.36
C LEU A 780 -31.90 7.32 -43.43
N SER A 781 -31.14 8.34 -43.09
CA SER A 781 -30.67 9.37 -44.02
C SER A 781 -29.94 8.75 -45.22
N GLU A 782 -29.80 9.47 -46.32
CA GLU A 782 -29.08 8.98 -47.50
C GLU A 782 -27.62 8.62 -47.19
N GLU A 783 -26.97 9.44 -46.38
CA GLU A 783 -25.58 9.21 -45.94
C GLU A 783 -25.44 7.90 -45.12
N LEU A 784 -26.29 7.69 -44.14
CA LEU A 784 -26.28 6.49 -43.31
C LEU A 784 -26.74 5.25 -44.09
N THR A 785 -27.67 5.40 -45.01
CA THR A 785 -28.09 4.33 -45.91
C THR A 785 -26.92 3.85 -46.76
N LEU A 786 -26.10 4.76 -47.28
CA LEU A 786 -24.90 4.42 -48.05
C LEU A 786 -23.86 3.72 -47.17
N ASP A 787 -23.65 4.17 -45.96
CA ASP A 787 -22.76 3.52 -45.01
C ASP A 787 -23.24 2.10 -44.66
N LEU A 788 -24.55 1.93 -44.38
CA LEU A 788 -25.17 0.63 -44.12
C LEU A 788 -24.96 -0.32 -45.30
N LYS A 789 -25.23 0.14 -46.52
CA LYS A 789 -25.05 -0.62 -47.74
C LYS A 789 -23.61 -1.12 -47.91
N ASN A 790 -22.66 -0.25 -47.69
CA ASN A 790 -21.22 -0.54 -47.81
C ASN A 790 -20.76 -1.53 -46.74
N VAL A 791 -21.08 -1.31 -45.46
CA VAL A 791 -20.59 -2.14 -44.33
C VAL A 791 -21.24 -3.53 -44.32
N THR A 792 -22.47 -3.65 -44.84
CA THR A 792 -23.18 -4.92 -44.91
C THR A 792 -22.95 -5.67 -46.24
N SER A 793 -22.32 -5.04 -47.22
CA SER A 793 -22.20 -5.52 -48.62
C SER A 793 -23.57 -5.77 -49.26
N ALA A 794 -24.56 -4.95 -48.96
CA ALA A 794 -25.90 -5.04 -49.53
C ALA A 794 -25.99 -4.36 -50.90
N LYS A 795 -26.60 -5.02 -51.90
CA LYS A 795 -26.87 -4.43 -53.20
C LYS A 795 -27.97 -3.40 -53.13
N GLU A 796 -29.02 -3.70 -52.39
CA GLU A 796 -30.19 -2.84 -52.23
C GLU A 796 -30.62 -2.78 -50.74
N VAL A 797 -31.04 -1.59 -50.29
CA VAL A 797 -31.65 -1.37 -48.96
C VAL A 797 -33.02 -0.72 -49.20
N LYS A 798 -34.07 -1.29 -48.62
CA LYS A 798 -35.44 -0.75 -48.70
C LYS A 798 -36.00 -0.51 -47.31
N PHE A 799 -36.51 0.68 -47.08
CA PHE A 799 -37.18 1.05 -45.83
C PHE A 799 -38.71 0.93 -46.01
N LYS A 800 -39.36 0.35 -44.99
CA LYS A 800 -40.83 0.30 -44.87
C LYS A 800 -41.19 1.06 -43.60
N PRO A 801 -41.74 2.25 -43.72
CA PRO A 801 -42.08 3.06 -42.54
C PRO A 801 -43.21 2.35 -41.76
N THR A 802 -42.88 1.98 -40.51
CA THR A 802 -43.82 1.46 -39.50
C THR A 802 -43.44 2.08 -38.16
N ASN A 803 -44.40 2.19 -37.24
CA ASN A 803 -44.16 2.70 -35.89
C ASN A 803 -43.70 1.56 -34.92
N ASP A 804 -43.29 0.41 -35.44
CA ASP A 804 -42.88 -0.76 -34.68
C ASP A 804 -41.37 -0.76 -34.37
N GLU A 805 -40.90 -1.72 -33.60
CA GLU A 805 -39.48 -2.01 -33.39
C GLU A 805 -38.75 -2.29 -34.70
N ILE A 806 -37.44 -2.02 -34.76
CA ILE A 806 -36.62 -2.25 -35.95
C ILE A 806 -36.62 -3.75 -36.26
N LYS A 807 -37.04 -4.10 -37.47
CA LYS A 807 -36.97 -5.47 -37.99
C LYS A 807 -36.24 -5.50 -39.32
N VAL A 808 -35.37 -6.46 -39.49
CA VAL A 808 -34.53 -6.58 -40.68
C VAL A 808 -34.80 -7.94 -41.35
N ASN A 809 -35.27 -7.91 -42.55
CA ASN A 809 -35.40 -9.09 -43.42
C ASN A 809 -34.23 -9.09 -44.40
N ILE A 810 -33.51 -10.24 -44.49
CA ILE A 810 -32.23 -10.33 -45.22
C ILE A 810 -32.36 -11.40 -46.30
N LEU A 811 -32.20 -10.97 -47.54
CA LEU A 811 -32.19 -11.85 -48.72
C LEU A 811 -30.76 -11.94 -49.26
N THR A 812 -30.19 -13.13 -49.25
CA THR A 812 -28.80 -13.43 -49.71
C THR A 812 -28.79 -13.97 -51.11
#